data_eedcf37468111aba65c725811fc07fd3
#
_entry.id   eedcf37468111aba65c725811fc07fd3
#
_cell.length_a   1.000
_cell.length_b   1.000
_cell.length_c   1.000
_cell.angle_alpha   90.00
_cell.angle_beta   90.00
_cell.angle_gamma   90.00
#
_symmetry.space_group_name_H-M   'P 1'
#
loop_
_entity.id
_entity.type
_entity.pdbx_description
1 polymer ?
#
loop_
_entity_poly.entity_id
_entity_poly.type
_entity_poly.pdbx_seq_one_letter_code
_entity_poly.pdbx_strand_id
1 'polypeptide(L)'
;MTISIKSFLIVSESCTKKLNLEKLTLIIVQVLLYYEEMKGDYVMCGFVGFLTDVEKNTESNCKDKIKEMNDMIVHRGPDDEGYFEDKNITMGFRRLSIIDLEGGHQPLSYDNGRYWMTFNGEIYNYIELRQSLIEDGYEFKTDSDSEVILGMYAKYKEKCLDYFRGMFGFVIWDKQEETLFCARDQFGIKPFYYAESGNDFYYASESKAIYKVLEDKKFDKDALQDYMTFQFVPEPETLTKEIKMLEPGHYIVKKLGQSPVIKRYYYAQFSPVVRPEEEYVKKVREILFDSVEKHMRADVPVGSFLSGGIDSSIVVAIAKNFNPNLETISVGFEREGYSELDVAKETADKLGVDNFSSVITPQEFMRAFPHFVWSMDDPLADPAAVPQYFLAKEARKHVKVALTGEGADELFGGYTIYHEPESLKIFNYLKPINKGLNAIARLIPDGVKGKSFILRGTTPLEKRYVGNAFIFSESEKKQFFKDYDENHPFETMTSKLYSDSKNYDPITRMQFVDMHHWLNGDLLHNADRTTLAHSLELRTPFLDKEVFEVASHIPADLRIAHNTTKYILRKAAEGVVPEHVLNRKKLGFPVPIRFWLRDEMYDWARQIINESQTDQYFHKDYFLKLLEDHRNLKADNSRKLWTVLTFMMWHKIYVESDHLMNSAESRALIDQDV
;
A
#
# COMPACT_ATOMS: atom_id res chain seq x y z
N MET A 1 -2.98 11.83 -32.74
CA MET A 1 -2.75 10.74 -33.73
C MET A 1 -3.98 10.64 -34.63
N THR A 2 -3.89 11.17 -35.83
CA THR A 2 -5.03 11.25 -36.77
C THR A 2 -5.14 9.91 -37.50
N ILE A 3 -5.88 8.97 -36.92
CA ILE A 3 -6.24 7.75 -37.65
C ILE A 3 -7.28 8.16 -38.70
N SER A 4 -6.91 8.02 -39.94
CA SER A 4 -7.73 8.38 -41.09
C SER A 4 -9.05 7.60 -41.08
N ILE A 5 -10.18 8.31 -41.06
CA ILE A 5 -11.55 7.78 -41.22
C ILE A 5 -11.69 6.82 -42.43
N LYS A 6 -10.75 6.85 -43.36
CA LYS A 6 -10.70 5.93 -44.52
C LYS A 6 -10.41 4.47 -44.18
N SER A 7 -9.71 4.17 -43.08
CA SER A 7 -9.40 2.79 -42.68
C SER A 7 -10.61 2.07 -42.02
N PHE A 8 -11.54 2.84 -41.45
CA PHE A 8 -12.76 2.29 -40.85
C PHE A 8 -13.84 1.92 -41.88
N LEU A 9 -13.81 2.53 -43.05
CA LEU A 9 -14.79 2.29 -44.13
C LEU A 9 -14.48 1.01 -44.99
N ILE A 10 -13.29 0.45 -44.88
CA ILE A 10 -12.90 -0.74 -45.67
C ILE A 10 -13.33 -2.06 -44.98
N VAL A 11 -13.55 -2.07 -43.68
CA VAL A 11 -14.06 -3.24 -42.94
C VAL A 11 -15.59 -3.39 -43.06
N SER A 12 -16.31 -2.36 -43.53
CA SER A 12 -17.78 -2.31 -43.51
C SER A 12 -18.47 -2.95 -44.74
N GLU A 13 -17.82 -3.24 -45.84
CA GLU A 13 -18.49 -3.76 -47.04
C GLU A 13 -18.92 -5.25 -46.96
N SER A 14 -18.43 -6.02 -46.01
CA SER A 14 -18.86 -7.42 -45.87
C SER A 14 -19.89 -7.65 -44.73
N CYS A 15 -20.19 -6.66 -43.88
CA CYS A 15 -21.09 -6.80 -42.74
C CYS A 15 -22.39 -5.96 -42.80
N THR A 16 -22.59 -5.13 -43.82
CA THR A 16 -23.66 -4.09 -43.86
C THR A 16 -25.04 -4.55 -44.28
N LYS A 17 -25.40 -5.83 -44.21
CA LYS A 17 -26.76 -6.25 -44.59
C LYS A 17 -27.78 -6.40 -43.47
N LYS A 18 -27.51 -6.06 -42.21
CA LYS A 18 -28.50 -6.20 -41.13
C LYS A 18 -28.44 -5.22 -39.93
N LEU A 19 -27.71 -4.13 -39.95
CA LEU A 19 -27.81 -3.13 -38.84
C LEU A 19 -28.51 -1.87 -39.36
N ASN A 20 -29.54 -1.47 -38.59
CA ASN A 20 -30.27 -0.23 -38.80
C ASN A 20 -29.36 0.98 -38.51
N LEU A 21 -29.32 1.98 -39.41
CA LEU A 21 -28.46 3.17 -39.30
C LEU A 21 -28.63 3.89 -37.95
N GLU A 22 -29.83 3.90 -37.37
CA GLU A 22 -30.12 4.47 -36.06
C GLU A 22 -29.38 3.75 -34.93
N LYS A 23 -29.26 2.42 -34.97
CA LYS A 23 -28.50 1.65 -33.98
C LYS A 23 -27.00 1.89 -34.12
N LEU A 24 -26.49 2.04 -35.36
CA LEU A 24 -25.09 2.38 -35.59
C LEU A 24 -24.74 3.77 -35.09
N THR A 25 -25.63 4.75 -35.32
CA THR A 25 -25.49 6.12 -34.79
C THR A 25 -25.56 6.12 -33.26
N LEU A 26 -26.46 5.33 -32.67
CA LEU A 26 -26.55 5.20 -31.21
C LEU A 26 -25.28 4.59 -30.60
N ILE A 27 -24.73 3.55 -31.23
CA ILE A 27 -23.47 2.93 -30.80
C ILE A 27 -22.31 3.91 -30.96
N ILE A 28 -22.23 4.64 -32.08
CA ILE A 28 -21.19 5.65 -32.28
C ILE A 28 -21.33 6.80 -31.27
N VAL A 29 -22.53 7.25 -30.98
CA VAL A 29 -22.79 8.30 -29.98
C VAL A 29 -22.49 7.76 -28.58
N GLN A 30 -22.86 6.52 -28.25
CA GLN A 30 -22.46 5.90 -26.99
C GLN A 30 -20.94 5.70 -26.86
N VAL A 31 -20.28 5.27 -27.92
CA VAL A 31 -18.81 5.17 -27.97
C VAL A 31 -18.15 6.55 -27.89
N LEU A 32 -18.72 7.60 -28.50
CA LEU A 32 -18.20 8.96 -28.40
C LEU A 32 -18.50 9.59 -27.03
N LEU A 33 -19.66 9.35 -26.45
CA LEU A 33 -19.99 9.78 -25.08
C LEU A 33 -19.12 9.01 -24.07
N TYR A 34 -18.91 7.73 -24.26
CA TYR A 34 -17.98 6.92 -23.48
C TYR A 34 -16.52 7.39 -23.64
N TYR A 35 -16.14 7.84 -24.86
CA TYR A 35 -14.81 8.42 -25.10
C TYR A 35 -14.68 9.84 -24.51
N GLU A 36 -15.76 10.59 -24.36
CA GLU A 36 -15.79 11.88 -23.65
C GLU A 36 -15.88 11.69 -22.12
N GLU A 37 -16.59 10.70 -21.63
CA GLU A 37 -16.53 10.29 -20.20
C GLU A 37 -15.16 9.73 -19.81
N MET A 38 -14.45 9.07 -20.75
CA MET A 38 -13.07 8.62 -20.58
C MET A 38 -12.02 9.75 -20.65
N LYS A 39 -12.40 10.95 -21.10
CA LYS A 39 -11.54 12.16 -21.04
C LYS A 39 -11.55 12.84 -19.67
N GLY A 40 -12.11 12.22 -18.63
CA GLY A 40 -11.85 12.62 -17.26
C GLY A 40 -10.36 12.52 -16.99
N ASP A 41 -9.70 13.65 -16.72
CA ASP A 41 -8.28 13.78 -16.39
C ASP A 41 -7.87 12.77 -15.31
N TYR A 42 -7.18 11.72 -15.72
CA TYR A 42 -6.64 10.65 -14.84
C TYR A 42 -5.27 11.09 -14.36
N VAL A 43 -4.97 10.92 -13.09
CA VAL A 43 -3.85 11.64 -12.50
C VAL A 43 -3.14 10.79 -11.43
N MET A 44 -1.89 10.34 -11.64
CA MET A 44 -0.85 10.02 -10.61
C MET A 44 0.51 9.62 -11.21
N CYS A 45 1.60 9.60 -10.33
CA CYS A 45 2.97 9.38 -10.78
C CYS A 45 3.44 7.93 -10.66
N GLY A 46 4.27 7.52 -11.61
CA GLY A 46 5.05 6.31 -11.56
C GLY A 46 6.31 6.46 -12.39
N PHE A 47 7.38 5.82 -11.96
CA PHE A 47 8.63 5.80 -12.69
C PHE A 47 9.09 4.37 -12.98
N VAL A 48 9.84 4.26 -14.06
CA VAL A 48 10.54 3.05 -14.50
C VAL A 48 11.89 3.44 -15.07
N GLY A 49 12.83 2.53 -15.09
CA GLY A 49 14.10 2.77 -15.77
C GLY A 49 15.11 1.66 -15.56
N PHE A 50 16.22 1.82 -16.26
CA PHE A 50 17.38 0.93 -16.09
C PHE A 50 18.68 1.66 -16.39
N LEU A 51 19.73 1.27 -15.68
CA LEU A 51 21.11 1.64 -15.91
C LEU A 51 21.85 0.41 -16.45
N THR A 52 22.53 0.53 -17.58
CA THR A 52 23.37 -0.56 -18.14
C THR A 52 24.84 -0.24 -18.00
N ASP A 53 25.64 -1.22 -17.56
CA ASP A 53 27.08 -1.09 -17.42
C ASP A 53 27.85 -1.26 -18.75
N VAL A 54 27.14 -1.55 -19.85
CA VAL A 54 27.68 -1.71 -21.21
C VAL A 54 27.17 -0.59 -22.11
N GLU A 55 28.03 0.00 -22.94
CA GLU A 55 27.58 0.97 -23.95
C GLU A 55 26.49 0.36 -24.83
N LYS A 56 25.39 1.09 -24.98
CA LYS A 56 24.22 0.64 -25.75
C LYS A 56 24.58 0.40 -27.21
N ASN A 57 24.61 -0.86 -27.62
CA ASN A 57 24.92 -1.24 -29.00
C ASN A 57 23.75 -1.10 -29.98
N THR A 58 22.50 -0.90 -29.47
CA THR A 58 21.30 -0.73 -30.32
C THR A 58 20.26 0.15 -29.61
N GLU A 59 20.08 1.39 -30.09
CA GLU A 59 19.07 2.34 -29.57
C GLU A 59 17.63 1.82 -29.61
N SER A 60 17.27 0.97 -30.59
CA SER A 60 15.90 0.48 -30.75
C SER A 60 15.46 -0.42 -29.59
N ASN A 61 16.33 -1.28 -29.08
CA ASN A 61 15.99 -2.24 -28.01
C ASN A 61 15.73 -1.53 -26.67
N CYS A 62 16.44 -0.43 -26.38
CA CYS A 62 16.22 0.34 -25.15
C CYS A 62 14.90 1.09 -25.14
N LYS A 63 14.50 1.64 -26.31
CA LYS A 63 13.22 2.35 -26.45
C LYS A 63 12.02 1.43 -26.31
N ASP A 64 12.08 0.26 -26.91
CA ASP A 64 11.01 -0.74 -26.79
C ASP A 64 10.91 -1.24 -25.34
N LYS A 65 12.03 -1.56 -24.70
CA LYS A 65 12.10 -2.03 -23.31
C LYS A 65 11.51 -0.99 -22.33
N ILE A 66 11.94 0.27 -22.41
CA ILE A 66 11.43 1.31 -21.51
C ILE A 66 9.94 1.58 -21.75
N LYS A 67 9.49 1.49 -22.99
CA LYS A 67 8.08 1.64 -23.32
C LYS A 67 7.25 0.50 -22.74
N GLU A 68 7.69 -0.75 -22.86
CA GLU A 68 7.02 -1.89 -22.24
C GLU A 68 6.91 -1.74 -20.73
N MET A 69 8.00 -1.31 -20.05
CA MET A 69 7.97 -1.03 -18.62
C MET A 69 6.97 0.09 -18.28
N ASN A 70 6.96 1.18 -19.05
CA ASN A 70 6.13 2.35 -18.81
C ASN A 70 4.63 2.07 -19.08
N ASP A 71 4.33 1.18 -20.03
CA ASP A 71 2.96 0.74 -20.33
C ASP A 71 2.35 -0.12 -19.20
N MET A 72 3.17 -0.78 -18.38
CA MET A 72 2.71 -1.51 -17.21
C MET A 72 2.16 -0.62 -16.10
N ILE A 73 2.57 0.65 -16.04
CA ILE A 73 2.22 1.59 -14.98
C ILE A 73 1.34 2.76 -15.45
N VAL A 74 0.65 2.65 -16.58
CA VAL A 74 -0.25 3.69 -17.11
C VAL A 74 -1.35 4.08 -16.10
N HIS A 75 -1.88 3.12 -15.34
CA HIS A 75 -2.90 3.37 -14.32
C HIS A 75 -2.41 4.31 -13.21
N ARG A 76 -1.09 4.41 -12.99
CA ARG A 76 -0.49 5.34 -12.03
C ARG A 76 -0.42 6.77 -12.55
N GLY A 77 -0.27 6.98 -13.85
CA GLY A 77 -0.10 8.30 -14.43
C GLY A 77 -0.52 8.37 -15.90
N PRO A 78 -1.82 8.42 -16.18
CA PRO A 78 -2.29 8.45 -17.57
C PRO A 78 -2.28 9.84 -18.21
N ASP A 79 -2.02 10.93 -17.47
CA ASP A 79 -2.11 12.31 -18.00
C ASP A 79 -0.96 12.65 -18.95
N ASP A 80 0.25 12.20 -18.58
CA ASP A 80 1.44 12.52 -19.34
C ASP A 80 2.47 11.40 -19.26
N GLU A 81 3.33 11.30 -20.25
CA GLU A 81 4.46 10.40 -20.26
C GLU A 81 5.73 11.13 -20.64
N GLY A 82 6.83 10.78 -20.00
CA GLY A 82 8.13 11.36 -20.28
C GLY A 82 9.23 10.31 -20.35
N TYR A 83 10.23 10.60 -21.17
CA TYR A 83 11.38 9.73 -21.34
C TYR A 83 12.67 10.55 -21.36
N PHE A 84 13.72 10.01 -20.79
CA PHE A 84 15.06 10.53 -20.89
C PHE A 84 16.03 9.39 -21.19
N GLU A 85 16.92 9.64 -22.12
CA GLU A 85 17.99 8.73 -22.52
C GLU A 85 19.36 9.42 -22.46
N ASP A 86 20.33 8.75 -21.89
CA ASP A 86 21.76 9.09 -21.98
C ASP A 86 22.53 7.79 -22.29
N LYS A 87 23.85 7.83 -22.39
CA LYS A 87 24.70 6.69 -22.80
C LYS A 87 24.35 5.37 -22.13
N ASN A 88 24.16 5.40 -20.82
CA ASN A 88 23.99 4.21 -20.00
C ASN A 88 22.65 4.13 -19.29
N ILE A 89 21.91 5.24 -19.21
CA ILE A 89 20.63 5.29 -18.49
C ILE A 89 19.46 5.50 -19.44
N THR A 90 18.32 4.87 -19.11
CA THR A 90 17.03 5.14 -19.71
C THR A 90 16.02 5.29 -18.59
N MET A 91 15.29 6.41 -18.59
CA MET A 91 14.27 6.73 -17.59
C MET A 91 12.93 6.90 -18.31
N GLY A 92 11.88 6.35 -17.73
CA GLY A 92 10.50 6.54 -18.15
C GLY A 92 9.66 7.01 -16.98
N PHE A 93 8.64 7.80 -17.28
CA PHE A 93 7.77 8.40 -16.28
C PHE A 93 6.33 8.44 -16.77
N ARG A 94 5.39 8.18 -15.85
CA ARG A 94 3.98 8.47 -15.99
C ARG A 94 3.61 9.52 -14.97
N ARG A 95 2.92 10.57 -15.39
CA ARG A 95 2.67 11.74 -14.56
C ARG A 95 1.27 11.77 -14.00
N LEU A 96 1.20 12.15 -12.72
CA LEU A 96 0.07 12.77 -12.07
C LEU A 96 0.35 14.25 -11.82
N SER A 97 -0.49 15.14 -12.30
CA SER A 97 -0.36 16.58 -12.05
C SER A 97 -1.15 16.97 -10.81
N ILE A 98 -0.47 17.15 -9.66
CA ILE A 98 -1.06 17.61 -8.39
C ILE A 98 -0.53 18.98 -8.03
N ILE A 99 0.78 19.18 -8.11
CA ILE A 99 1.47 20.46 -7.88
C ILE A 99 2.11 20.87 -9.19
N ASP A 100 1.99 22.18 -9.54
CA ASP A 100 2.49 22.78 -10.76
C ASP A 100 2.01 22.04 -12.02
N LEU A 101 0.72 22.17 -12.32
CA LEU A 101 0.04 21.42 -13.39
C LEU A 101 0.71 21.58 -14.77
N GLU A 102 1.30 22.75 -15.04
CA GLU A 102 1.94 23.08 -16.33
C GLU A 102 3.46 22.84 -16.33
N GLY A 103 4.16 23.10 -15.23
CA GLY A 103 5.63 23.08 -15.16
C GLY A 103 6.26 21.76 -14.68
N GLY A 104 5.52 20.92 -13.98
CA GLY A 104 6.04 19.71 -13.29
C GLY A 104 6.29 18.48 -14.19
N HIS A 105 6.62 18.64 -15.49
CA HIS A 105 6.96 17.52 -16.38
C HIS A 105 8.19 16.75 -15.90
N GLN A 106 8.17 15.43 -16.05
CA GLN A 106 9.28 14.54 -15.69
C GLN A 106 9.58 13.57 -16.84
N PRO A 107 10.83 13.09 -16.99
CA PRO A 107 12.02 13.35 -16.16
C PRO A 107 12.44 14.83 -16.13
N LEU A 108 12.66 15.36 -14.91
CA LEU A 108 12.99 16.76 -14.67
C LEU A 108 14.51 16.95 -14.62
N SER A 109 15.03 18.04 -15.22
CA SER A 109 16.46 18.35 -15.18
C SER A 109 16.75 19.59 -14.33
N TYR A 110 17.96 19.61 -13.71
CA TYR A 110 18.46 20.72 -12.92
C TYR A 110 19.96 20.96 -13.18
N ASP A 111 20.46 22.12 -12.78
CA ASP A 111 21.86 22.52 -12.93
C ASP A 111 22.38 22.30 -14.37
N ASN A 112 21.75 23.01 -15.34
CA ASN A 112 22.10 22.95 -16.76
C ASN A 112 22.08 21.52 -17.35
N GLY A 113 21.19 20.64 -16.84
CA GLY A 113 21.05 19.27 -17.29
C GLY A 113 22.10 18.30 -16.72
N ARG A 114 22.79 18.67 -15.65
CA ARG A 114 23.65 17.76 -14.88
C ARG A 114 22.86 16.69 -14.19
N TYR A 115 21.78 17.07 -13.47
CA TYR A 115 20.91 16.16 -12.75
C TYR A 115 19.63 15.91 -13.54
N TRP A 116 19.21 14.63 -13.57
CA TRP A 116 17.94 14.21 -14.13
C TRP A 116 17.21 13.35 -13.13
N MET A 117 15.90 13.57 -12.94
CA MET A 117 15.12 12.89 -11.90
C MET A 117 13.77 12.42 -12.40
N THR A 118 13.37 11.24 -11.86
CA THR A 118 11.98 10.80 -11.82
C THR A 118 11.56 10.63 -10.35
N PHE A 119 10.37 11.11 -10.02
CA PHE A 119 9.86 11.20 -8.66
C PHE A 119 8.38 10.82 -8.59
N ASN A 120 8.04 9.91 -7.69
CA ASN A 120 6.69 9.52 -7.31
C ASN A 120 6.49 9.86 -5.84
N GLY A 121 5.68 10.86 -5.54
CA GLY A 121 5.41 11.28 -4.16
C GLY A 121 5.12 12.77 -4.03
N GLU A 122 5.24 13.26 -2.79
CA GLU A 122 5.06 14.66 -2.39
C GLU A 122 6.05 15.04 -1.29
N ILE A 123 6.67 16.21 -1.41
CA ILE A 123 7.49 16.82 -0.37
C ILE A 123 6.70 17.95 0.28
N TYR A 124 6.00 17.67 1.34
CA TYR A 124 5.03 18.58 1.97
C TYR A 124 5.63 19.90 2.47
N ASN A 125 6.91 19.91 2.84
CA ASN A 125 7.64 21.12 3.27
C ASN A 125 8.45 21.79 2.14
N TYR A 126 8.08 21.57 0.86
CA TYR A 126 8.83 22.09 -0.28
C TYR A 126 8.88 23.61 -0.31
N ILE A 127 7.84 24.30 0.14
CA ILE A 127 7.76 25.78 0.14
C ILE A 127 8.86 26.35 1.03
N GLU A 128 9.01 25.83 2.23
CA GLU A 128 10.00 26.25 3.22
C GLU A 128 11.43 25.92 2.75
N LEU A 129 11.63 24.73 2.17
CA LEU A 129 12.92 24.34 1.63
C LEU A 129 13.33 25.17 0.42
N ARG A 130 12.39 25.46 -0.49
CA ARG A 130 12.60 26.31 -1.65
C ARG A 130 13.04 27.71 -1.22
N GLN A 131 12.36 28.31 -0.25
CA GLN A 131 12.70 29.63 0.25
C GLN A 131 14.13 29.66 0.79
N SER A 132 14.52 28.67 1.60
CA SER A 132 15.89 28.55 2.12
C SER A 132 16.94 28.39 1.00
N LEU A 133 16.64 27.62 -0.05
CA LEU A 133 17.54 27.46 -1.19
C LEU A 133 17.68 28.76 -2.01
N ILE A 134 16.60 29.52 -2.19
CA ILE A 134 16.63 30.83 -2.88
C ILE A 134 17.54 31.81 -2.09
N GLU A 135 17.43 31.85 -0.77
CA GLU A 135 18.28 32.66 0.10
C GLU A 135 19.78 32.28 -0.03
N ASP A 136 20.07 31.00 -0.34
CA ASP A 136 21.41 30.51 -0.61
C ASP A 136 21.87 30.69 -2.09
N GLY A 137 21.03 31.33 -2.93
CA GLY A 137 21.36 31.66 -4.32
C GLY A 137 21.02 30.57 -5.34
N TYR A 138 20.18 29.59 -4.99
CA TYR A 138 19.69 28.58 -5.94
C TYR A 138 18.51 29.15 -6.73
N GLU A 139 18.45 28.82 -8.02
CA GLU A 139 17.39 29.26 -8.93
C GLU A 139 16.45 28.10 -9.27
N PHE A 140 15.17 28.40 -9.44
CA PHE A 140 14.12 27.46 -9.80
C PHE A 140 13.36 27.95 -11.05
N LYS A 141 12.94 27.01 -11.88
CA LYS A 141 12.20 27.27 -13.12
C LYS A 141 10.72 26.88 -13.00
N THR A 142 10.40 26.02 -12.05
CA THR A 142 9.06 25.49 -11.82
C THR A 142 8.59 25.84 -10.41
N ASP A 143 7.32 25.67 -10.12
CA ASP A 143 6.77 25.79 -8.76
C ASP A 143 6.60 24.40 -8.10
N SER A 144 7.09 23.35 -8.78
CA SER A 144 7.00 21.97 -8.33
C SER A 144 7.91 21.68 -7.14
N ASP A 145 7.44 20.83 -6.24
CA ASP A 145 8.22 20.22 -5.16
C ASP A 145 9.36 19.34 -5.69
N SER A 146 9.18 18.74 -6.88
CA SER A 146 10.18 17.92 -7.56
C SER A 146 11.48 18.68 -7.82
N GLU A 147 11.42 19.94 -8.25
CA GLU A 147 12.63 20.73 -8.48
C GLU A 147 13.37 21.04 -7.17
N VAL A 148 12.63 21.16 -6.06
CA VAL A 148 13.19 21.35 -4.73
C VAL A 148 14.04 20.15 -4.30
N ILE A 149 13.64 18.92 -4.64
CA ILE A 149 14.45 17.71 -4.38
C ILE A 149 15.80 17.85 -5.07
N LEU A 150 15.83 18.26 -6.34
CA LEU A 150 17.08 18.43 -7.11
C LEU A 150 17.97 19.54 -6.54
N GLY A 151 17.38 20.67 -6.13
CA GLY A 151 18.12 21.76 -5.47
C GLY A 151 18.73 21.31 -4.14
N MET A 152 17.97 20.58 -3.34
CA MET A 152 18.44 19.98 -2.07
C MET A 152 19.56 18.95 -2.30
N TYR A 153 19.40 18.08 -3.31
CA TYR A 153 20.43 17.10 -3.67
C TYR A 153 21.72 17.77 -4.21
N ALA A 154 21.58 18.81 -5.03
CA ALA A 154 22.73 19.58 -5.50
C ALA A 154 23.54 20.17 -4.35
N LYS A 155 22.88 20.63 -3.29
CA LYS A 155 23.49 21.24 -2.11
C LYS A 155 24.03 20.24 -1.09
N TYR A 156 23.24 19.20 -0.75
CA TYR A 156 23.50 18.34 0.40
C TYR A 156 23.80 16.89 0.05
N LYS A 157 23.69 16.51 -1.27
CA LYS A 157 23.80 15.13 -1.74
C LYS A 157 22.83 14.23 -0.95
N GLU A 158 23.25 13.03 -0.55
CA GLU A 158 22.41 12.08 0.19
C GLU A 158 21.83 12.63 1.51
N LYS A 159 22.46 13.65 2.12
CA LYS A 159 21.95 14.28 3.34
C LYS A 159 20.70 15.13 3.11
N CYS A 160 20.30 15.38 1.86
CA CYS A 160 19.04 16.03 1.55
C CYS A 160 17.84 15.29 2.17
N LEU A 161 17.93 13.97 2.32
CA LEU A 161 16.89 13.11 2.91
C LEU A 161 16.52 13.48 4.35
N ASP A 162 17.46 14.05 5.13
CA ASP A 162 17.22 14.46 6.51
C ASP A 162 16.21 15.62 6.62
N TYR A 163 16.11 16.44 5.56
CA TYR A 163 15.26 17.64 5.52
C TYR A 163 13.83 17.38 5.05
N PHE A 164 13.59 16.31 4.28
CA PHE A 164 12.29 16.08 3.66
C PHE A 164 11.23 15.64 4.67
N ARG A 165 10.08 16.29 4.61
CA ARG A 165 8.80 15.82 5.15
C ARG A 165 7.93 15.46 3.96
N GLY A 166 7.66 14.18 3.76
CA GLY A 166 6.96 13.74 2.56
C GLY A 166 6.88 12.24 2.44
N MET A 167 6.20 11.81 1.41
CA MET A 167 6.13 10.44 0.94
C MET A 167 6.80 10.39 -0.44
N PHE A 168 7.77 9.51 -0.62
CA PHE A 168 8.53 9.53 -1.87
C PHE A 168 9.23 8.23 -2.24
N GLY A 169 9.24 7.98 -3.55
CA GLY A 169 10.26 7.20 -4.22
C GLY A 169 10.83 8.03 -5.36
N PHE A 170 12.14 8.19 -5.45
CA PHE A 170 12.75 8.94 -6.54
C PHE A 170 14.08 8.38 -6.98
N VAL A 171 14.47 8.74 -8.19
CA VAL A 171 15.73 8.37 -8.82
C VAL A 171 16.37 9.62 -9.42
N ILE A 172 17.61 9.91 -9.05
CA ILE A 172 18.42 11.01 -9.59
C ILE A 172 19.64 10.44 -10.32
N TRP A 173 19.83 10.82 -11.57
CA TRP A 173 21.02 10.57 -12.36
C TRP A 173 21.93 11.79 -12.35
N ASP A 174 23.14 11.69 -11.81
CA ASP A 174 24.21 12.70 -11.92
C ASP A 174 25.09 12.33 -13.12
N LYS A 175 24.91 13.06 -14.24
CA LYS A 175 25.67 12.84 -15.49
C LYS A 175 27.16 13.04 -15.33
N GLN A 176 27.59 13.92 -14.43
CA GLN A 176 29.00 14.22 -14.23
C GLN A 176 29.72 13.13 -13.42
N GLU A 177 29.02 12.59 -12.39
CA GLU A 177 29.57 11.55 -11.51
C GLU A 177 29.25 10.13 -12.02
N GLU A 178 28.46 10.01 -13.10
CA GLU A 178 27.92 8.73 -13.63
C GLU A 178 27.31 7.86 -12.51
N THR A 179 26.50 8.52 -11.67
CA THR A 179 25.96 7.93 -10.44
C THR A 179 24.44 8.05 -10.41
N LEU A 180 23.79 6.93 -10.14
CA LEU A 180 22.37 6.85 -9.84
C LEU A 180 22.17 6.89 -8.33
N PHE A 181 21.34 7.83 -7.86
CA PHE A 181 20.92 7.95 -6.49
C PHE A 181 19.41 7.70 -6.40
N CYS A 182 19.01 6.67 -5.66
CA CYS A 182 17.63 6.30 -5.48
C CYS A 182 17.27 6.38 -4.00
N ALA A 183 16.07 6.83 -3.65
CA ALA A 183 15.64 6.89 -2.26
C ALA A 183 14.16 6.54 -2.10
N ARG A 184 13.82 5.97 -0.94
CA ARG A 184 12.45 5.68 -0.49
C ARG A 184 12.20 6.36 0.85
N ASP A 185 10.99 6.86 1.08
CA ASP A 185 10.64 7.63 2.26
C ASP A 185 10.79 6.85 3.58
N GLN A 186 10.66 7.58 4.69
CA GLN A 186 10.95 7.11 6.05
C GLN A 186 10.09 5.91 6.48
N PHE A 187 8.84 5.84 6.01
CA PHE A 187 7.89 4.81 6.39
C PHE A 187 7.56 3.84 5.25
N GLY A 188 8.10 4.07 4.03
CA GLY A 188 7.81 3.26 2.86
C GLY A 188 6.41 3.48 2.29
N ILE A 189 5.86 4.70 2.43
CA ILE A 189 4.53 5.07 1.92
C ILE A 189 4.50 4.91 0.39
N LYS A 190 5.57 5.34 -0.30
CA LYS A 190 5.71 5.10 -1.73
C LYS A 190 6.60 3.88 -1.99
N PRO A 191 6.22 3.04 -2.97
CA PRO A 191 7.00 1.85 -3.31
C PRO A 191 8.23 2.19 -4.15
N PHE A 192 9.26 1.36 -4.01
CA PHE A 192 10.46 1.39 -4.83
C PHE A 192 10.99 -0.03 -5.02
N TYR A 193 10.93 -0.54 -6.26
CA TYR A 193 11.46 -1.85 -6.62
C TYR A 193 12.73 -1.73 -7.44
N TYR A 194 13.63 -2.70 -7.29
CA TYR A 194 14.86 -2.79 -8.07
C TYR A 194 15.25 -4.24 -8.34
N ALA A 195 16.05 -4.43 -9.39
CA ALA A 195 16.64 -5.72 -9.73
C ALA A 195 18.00 -5.53 -10.42
N GLU A 196 18.92 -6.47 -10.19
CA GLU A 196 20.13 -6.62 -10.99
C GLU A 196 19.97 -7.86 -11.88
N SER A 197 20.13 -7.70 -13.19
CA SER A 197 20.09 -8.81 -14.13
C SER A 197 21.08 -8.58 -15.27
N GLY A 198 22.05 -9.49 -15.39
CA GLY A 198 23.16 -9.32 -16.34
C GLY A 198 23.97 -8.07 -16.03
N ASN A 199 24.03 -7.13 -16.97
CA ASN A 199 24.72 -5.85 -16.85
C ASN A 199 23.78 -4.68 -16.53
N ASP A 200 22.50 -4.96 -16.31
CA ASP A 200 21.46 -3.96 -16.12
C ASP A 200 21.04 -3.89 -14.64
N PHE A 201 20.87 -2.67 -14.16
CA PHE A 201 20.21 -2.34 -12.90
C PHE A 201 18.85 -1.71 -13.22
N TYR A 202 17.78 -2.42 -12.92
CA TYR A 202 16.39 -1.98 -13.15
C TYR A 202 15.83 -1.32 -11.90
N TYR A 203 14.92 -0.37 -12.09
CA TYR A 203 14.12 0.23 -11.01
C TYR A 203 12.72 0.62 -11.49
N ALA A 204 11.75 0.56 -10.58
CA ALA A 204 10.37 0.92 -10.88
C ALA A 204 9.55 1.21 -9.62
N SER A 205 8.46 1.94 -9.79
CA SER A 205 7.42 2.09 -8.77
C SER A 205 6.62 0.80 -8.53
N GLU A 206 6.55 -0.10 -9.52
CA GLU A 206 5.85 -1.37 -9.44
C GLU A 206 6.70 -2.52 -9.99
N SER A 207 6.70 -3.66 -9.27
CA SER A 207 7.54 -4.82 -9.63
C SER A 207 7.15 -5.42 -10.98
N LYS A 208 5.85 -5.35 -11.36
CA LYS A 208 5.36 -5.87 -12.64
C LYS A 208 6.05 -5.23 -13.86
N ALA A 209 6.48 -3.96 -13.74
CA ALA A 209 7.20 -3.28 -14.81
C ALA A 209 8.61 -3.89 -15.03
N ILE A 210 9.29 -4.25 -13.93
CA ILE A 210 10.57 -4.96 -13.99
C ILE A 210 10.32 -6.41 -14.44
N TYR A 211 9.33 -7.08 -13.85
CA TYR A 211 8.95 -8.45 -14.20
C TYR A 211 8.71 -8.63 -15.70
N LYS A 212 8.09 -7.62 -16.36
CA LYS A 212 7.78 -7.64 -17.79
C LYS A 212 9.03 -7.82 -18.66
N VAL A 213 10.14 -7.22 -18.29
CA VAL A 213 11.37 -7.14 -19.10
C VAL A 213 12.50 -8.03 -18.64
N LEU A 214 12.38 -8.67 -17.47
CA LEU A 214 13.36 -9.65 -17.00
C LEU A 214 13.31 -10.92 -17.86
N GLU A 215 14.47 -11.40 -18.29
CA GLU A 215 14.60 -12.66 -19.06
C GLU A 215 14.52 -13.88 -18.13
N ASP A 216 15.33 -13.89 -17.06
CA ASP A 216 15.36 -14.98 -16.07
C ASP A 216 14.55 -14.60 -14.84
N LYS A 217 13.43 -15.30 -14.61
CA LYS A 217 12.52 -15.09 -13.49
C LYS A 217 12.44 -16.38 -12.67
N LYS A 218 12.87 -16.31 -11.43
CA LYS A 218 12.80 -17.46 -10.50
C LYS A 218 11.76 -17.19 -9.44
N PHE A 219 10.83 -18.11 -9.34
CA PHE A 219 9.83 -18.07 -8.28
C PHE A 219 10.48 -18.31 -6.91
N ASP A 220 10.13 -17.48 -5.92
CA ASP A 220 10.61 -17.58 -4.56
C ASP A 220 9.66 -18.40 -3.67
N LYS A 221 10.07 -19.64 -3.35
CA LYS A 221 9.29 -20.55 -2.51
C LYS A 221 9.32 -20.15 -1.04
N ASP A 222 10.40 -19.51 -0.57
CA ASP A 222 10.54 -19.06 0.80
C ASP A 222 9.61 -17.86 1.04
N ALA A 223 9.59 -16.91 0.09
CA ALA A 223 8.64 -15.80 0.09
C ALA A 223 7.17 -16.28 0.04
N LEU A 224 6.86 -17.34 -0.70
CA LEU A 224 5.53 -17.96 -0.67
C LEU A 224 5.22 -18.57 0.70
N GLN A 225 6.20 -19.20 1.36
CA GLN A 225 6.04 -19.77 2.69
C GLN A 225 5.74 -18.69 3.73
N ASP A 226 6.40 -17.53 3.62
CA ASP A 226 6.15 -16.34 4.45
C ASP A 226 4.78 -15.74 4.16
N TYR A 227 4.41 -15.58 2.89
CA TYR A 227 3.09 -15.11 2.49
C TYR A 227 1.95 -15.93 3.14
N MET A 228 2.07 -17.25 3.18
CA MET A 228 1.06 -18.11 3.82
C MET A 228 0.96 -17.88 5.32
N THR A 229 1.99 -17.36 5.98
CA THR A 229 1.93 -16.96 7.38
C THR A 229 1.37 -15.55 7.57
N PHE A 230 1.86 -14.58 6.79
CA PHE A 230 1.64 -13.15 7.03
C PHE A 230 0.52 -12.54 6.18
N GLN A 231 -0.02 -13.26 5.16
CA GLN A 231 -0.97 -12.79 4.13
C GLN A 231 -0.41 -11.74 3.15
N PHE A 232 0.84 -11.39 3.26
CA PHE A 232 1.62 -10.55 2.34
C PHE A 232 3.04 -11.10 2.24
N VAL A 233 3.79 -10.69 1.23
CA VAL A 233 5.22 -11.03 1.10
C VAL A 233 6.03 -9.97 1.88
N PRO A 234 6.79 -10.36 2.93
CA PRO A 234 7.56 -9.41 3.71
C PRO A 234 8.70 -8.76 2.91
N GLU A 235 8.85 -7.44 3.04
CA GLU A 235 10.00 -6.71 2.50
C GLU A 235 11.34 -7.20 3.09
N PRO A 236 12.42 -7.21 2.31
CA PRO A 236 12.55 -6.70 0.94
C PRO A 236 12.19 -7.71 -0.16
N GLU A 237 11.70 -8.89 0.18
CA GLU A 237 11.44 -9.97 -0.76
C GLU A 237 10.21 -9.69 -1.64
N THR A 238 10.17 -10.36 -2.81
CA THR A 238 8.98 -10.52 -3.66
C THR A 238 8.85 -11.99 -4.06
N LEU A 239 7.74 -12.39 -4.68
CA LEU A 239 7.62 -13.76 -5.22
C LEU A 239 8.55 -14.03 -6.43
N THR A 240 9.29 -13.02 -6.88
CA THR A 240 10.34 -13.14 -7.91
C THR A 240 11.70 -12.85 -7.29
N LYS A 241 12.58 -13.86 -7.19
CA LYS A 241 13.86 -13.78 -6.45
C LYS A 241 14.75 -12.60 -6.84
N GLU A 242 14.73 -12.26 -8.12
CA GLU A 242 15.57 -11.23 -8.71
C GLU A 242 15.07 -9.81 -8.39
N ILE A 243 13.78 -9.65 -8.05
CA ILE A 243 13.18 -8.34 -7.74
C ILE A 243 13.14 -8.14 -6.24
N LYS A 244 13.64 -7.00 -5.78
CA LYS A 244 13.60 -6.62 -4.37
C LYS A 244 12.89 -5.28 -4.21
N MET A 245 12.28 -5.09 -3.07
CA MET A 245 11.75 -3.81 -2.63
C MET A 245 12.80 -3.09 -1.77
N LEU A 246 13.04 -1.81 -2.04
CA LEU A 246 13.91 -1.01 -1.17
C LEU A 246 13.22 -0.76 0.15
N GLU A 247 13.84 -1.16 1.25
CA GLU A 247 13.24 -1.01 2.60
C GLU A 247 13.00 0.48 2.95
N PRO A 248 11.99 0.79 3.81
CA PRO A 248 11.71 2.13 4.28
C PRO A 248 12.94 2.83 4.88
N GLY A 249 13.09 4.12 4.62
CA GLY A 249 14.21 4.88 5.13
C GLY A 249 15.58 4.48 4.58
N HIS A 250 15.60 3.85 3.37
CA HIS A 250 16.85 3.48 2.69
C HIS A 250 17.05 4.24 1.39
N TYR A 251 18.30 4.30 0.97
CA TYR A 251 18.68 4.80 -0.34
C TYR A 251 19.72 3.88 -1.00
N ILE A 252 19.80 3.96 -2.33
CA ILE A 252 20.76 3.24 -3.17
C ILE A 252 21.68 4.26 -3.84
N VAL A 253 22.98 3.97 -3.85
CA VAL A 253 23.96 4.62 -4.71
C VAL A 253 24.50 3.56 -5.67
N LYS A 254 24.20 3.70 -6.96
CA LYS A 254 24.72 2.81 -8.01
C LYS A 254 25.62 3.61 -8.94
N LYS A 255 26.91 3.32 -8.92
CA LYS A 255 27.88 3.83 -9.90
C LYS A 255 27.99 2.86 -11.06
N LEU A 256 28.27 3.41 -12.24
CA LEU A 256 28.53 2.64 -13.43
C LEU A 256 29.65 1.63 -13.18
N GLY A 257 29.48 0.36 -13.58
CA GLY A 257 30.45 -0.72 -13.39
C GLY A 257 30.66 -1.19 -11.95
N GLN A 258 29.84 -0.76 -10.99
CA GLN A 258 29.93 -1.15 -9.58
C GLN A 258 28.60 -1.71 -9.08
N SER A 259 28.66 -2.61 -8.10
CA SER A 259 27.43 -3.07 -7.42
C SER A 259 26.74 -1.94 -6.65
N PRO A 260 25.40 -1.95 -6.54
CA PRO A 260 24.68 -0.94 -5.78
C PRO A 260 25.05 -1.00 -4.29
N VAL A 261 25.14 0.18 -3.68
CA VAL A 261 25.38 0.32 -2.23
C VAL A 261 24.09 0.81 -1.60
N ILE A 262 23.48 -0.03 -0.77
CA ILE A 262 22.25 0.27 -0.05
C ILE A 262 22.60 0.77 1.36
N LYS A 263 22.00 1.90 1.78
CA LYS A 263 22.23 2.47 3.10
C LYS A 263 20.93 2.95 3.71
N ARG A 264 20.80 2.76 5.02
CA ARG A 264 19.69 3.27 5.82
C ARG A 264 20.00 4.68 6.32
N TYR A 265 19.09 5.63 6.06
CA TYR A 265 19.18 7.01 6.57
C TYR A 265 18.20 7.29 7.69
N TYR A 266 17.10 6.51 7.79
CA TYR A 266 16.09 6.66 8.83
C TYR A 266 15.67 5.30 9.40
N TYR A 267 15.34 5.27 10.68
CA TYR A 267 14.78 4.08 11.33
C TYR A 267 13.83 4.51 12.44
N ALA A 268 12.54 4.17 12.30
CA ALA A 268 11.52 4.53 13.26
C ALA A 268 11.73 3.82 14.61
N GLN A 269 12.11 4.56 15.65
CA GLN A 269 12.38 4.04 16.98
C GLN A 269 11.56 4.76 18.02
N PHE A 270 10.98 4.03 18.97
CA PHE A 270 10.30 4.60 20.11
C PHE A 270 11.32 5.02 21.19
N SER A 271 11.15 6.19 21.74
CA SER A 271 11.97 6.75 22.84
C SER A 271 11.09 7.39 23.90
N PRO A 272 10.28 6.61 24.66
CA PRO A 272 9.30 7.14 25.59
C PRO A 272 9.94 8.05 26.66
N VAL A 273 9.35 9.21 26.89
CA VAL A 273 9.79 10.21 27.87
C VAL A 273 8.63 10.48 28.83
N VAL A 274 8.91 10.50 30.14
CA VAL A 274 7.88 10.82 31.14
C VAL A 274 7.64 12.32 31.19
N ARG A 275 6.42 12.75 30.87
CA ARG A 275 5.96 14.15 30.90
C ARG A 275 4.51 14.19 31.41
N PRO A 276 3.99 15.36 31.85
CA PRO A 276 2.58 15.53 32.16
C PRO A 276 1.68 15.18 30.93
N GLU A 277 0.52 14.57 31.19
CA GLU A 277 -0.46 14.21 30.19
C GLU A 277 -0.87 15.40 29.31
N GLU A 278 -1.11 16.55 29.92
CA GLU A 278 -1.54 17.78 29.27
C GLU A 278 -0.50 18.27 28.23
N GLU A 279 0.78 18.06 28.50
CA GLU A 279 1.83 18.41 27.55
C GLU A 279 1.74 17.56 26.28
N TYR A 280 1.48 16.26 26.42
CA TYR A 280 1.28 15.37 25.29
C TYR A 280 0.00 15.68 24.53
N VAL A 281 -1.12 15.94 25.23
CA VAL A 281 -2.39 16.36 24.60
C VAL A 281 -2.17 17.58 23.72
N LYS A 282 -1.46 18.58 24.24
CA LYS A 282 -1.14 19.81 23.49
C LYS A 282 -0.26 19.52 22.28
N LYS A 283 0.86 18.81 22.45
CA LYS A 283 1.81 18.51 21.37
C LYS A 283 1.18 17.68 20.24
N VAL A 284 0.41 16.64 20.60
CA VAL A 284 -0.27 15.80 19.62
C VAL A 284 -1.28 16.63 18.81
N ARG A 285 -2.04 17.50 19.47
CA ARG A 285 -2.98 18.38 18.76
C ARG A 285 -2.25 19.34 17.82
N GLU A 286 -1.23 20.03 18.28
CA GLU A 286 -0.47 21.00 17.49
C GLU A 286 0.17 20.33 16.25
N ILE A 287 0.82 19.19 16.45
CA ILE A 287 1.51 18.52 15.34
C ILE A 287 0.55 17.91 14.32
N LEU A 288 -0.64 17.44 14.73
CA LEU A 288 -1.65 16.95 13.79
C LEU A 288 -2.25 18.07 12.95
N PHE A 289 -2.48 19.26 13.53
CA PHE A 289 -2.91 20.43 12.76
C PHE A 289 -1.84 20.84 11.74
N ASP A 290 -0.57 20.92 12.15
CA ASP A 290 0.55 21.23 11.24
C ASP A 290 0.70 20.18 10.13
N SER A 291 0.60 18.90 10.47
CA SER A 291 0.71 17.84 9.47
C SER A 291 -0.43 17.86 8.46
N VAL A 292 -1.69 17.92 8.93
CA VAL A 292 -2.85 17.96 8.03
C VAL A 292 -2.81 19.20 7.12
N GLU A 293 -2.44 20.38 7.65
CA GLU A 293 -2.27 21.61 6.85
C GLU A 293 -1.31 21.38 5.71
N LYS A 294 -0.14 20.79 5.96
CA LYS A 294 0.86 20.50 4.92
C LYS A 294 0.39 19.47 3.91
N HIS A 295 -0.31 18.44 4.37
CA HIS A 295 -0.88 17.41 3.49
C HIS A 295 -2.06 17.92 2.63
N MET A 296 -2.62 19.08 2.93
CA MET A 296 -3.63 19.75 2.09
C MET A 296 -3.03 20.56 0.93
N ARG A 297 -1.70 20.72 0.87
CA ARG A 297 -1.03 21.46 -0.22
C ARG A 297 -1.21 20.74 -1.55
N ALA A 298 -1.98 21.30 -2.46
CA ALA A 298 -2.25 20.77 -3.80
C ALA A 298 -2.90 21.85 -4.68
N ASP A 299 -2.68 21.78 -5.98
CA ASP A 299 -3.34 22.65 -6.99
C ASP A 299 -4.63 22.01 -7.55
N VAL A 300 -5.05 20.89 -6.97
CA VAL A 300 -6.24 20.10 -7.31
C VAL A 300 -7.14 19.87 -6.10
N PRO A 301 -8.42 19.50 -6.29
CA PRO A 301 -9.30 19.18 -5.17
C PRO A 301 -8.77 18.06 -4.29
N VAL A 302 -8.74 18.30 -2.98
CA VAL A 302 -8.37 17.34 -1.93
C VAL A 302 -9.61 16.95 -1.13
N GLY A 303 -9.90 15.66 -1.05
CA GLY A 303 -10.93 15.09 -0.21
C GLY A 303 -10.36 14.26 0.94
N SER A 304 -11.20 13.49 1.61
CA SER A 304 -10.78 12.59 2.68
C SER A 304 -11.63 11.33 2.74
N PHE A 305 -11.03 10.22 3.07
CA PHE A 305 -11.77 9.04 3.47
C PHE A 305 -12.38 9.27 4.85
N LEU A 306 -13.64 8.88 5.02
CA LEU A 306 -14.36 9.00 6.30
C LEU A 306 -15.00 7.67 6.65
N SER A 307 -14.58 7.11 7.77
CA SER A 307 -15.22 5.97 8.42
C SER A 307 -15.95 6.42 9.70
N GLY A 308 -16.54 5.48 10.43
CA GLY A 308 -17.02 5.78 11.78
C GLY A 308 -15.91 5.89 12.83
N GLY A 309 -14.65 5.80 12.47
CA GLY A 309 -13.49 5.76 13.36
C GLY A 309 -12.96 7.14 13.74
N ILE A 310 -12.24 7.19 14.87
CA ILE A 310 -11.67 8.46 15.39
C ILE A 310 -10.58 9.02 14.46
N ASP A 311 -9.78 8.17 13.82
CA ASP A 311 -8.62 8.56 13.04
C ASP A 311 -9.01 9.39 11.82
N SER A 312 -9.90 8.85 10.98
CA SER A 312 -10.45 9.56 9.82
C SER A 312 -11.23 10.80 10.23
N SER A 313 -11.96 10.74 11.35
CA SER A 313 -12.72 11.89 11.84
C SER A 313 -11.81 13.04 12.31
N ILE A 314 -10.64 12.74 12.90
CA ILE A 314 -9.63 13.77 13.27
C ILE A 314 -9.11 14.43 11.98
N VAL A 315 -8.73 13.64 11.00
CA VAL A 315 -8.21 14.17 9.72
C VAL A 315 -9.24 15.06 9.04
N VAL A 316 -10.49 14.61 8.91
CA VAL A 316 -11.58 15.39 8.31
C VAL A 316 -11.87 16.68 9.09
N ALA A 317 -11.95 16.59 10.43
CA ALA A 317 -12.25 17.73 11.29
C ALA A 317 -11.16 18.82 11.20
N ILE A 318 -9.89 18.42 11.03
CA ILE A 318 -8.78 19.37 10.86
C ILE A 318 -8.75 19.89 9.43
N ALA A 319 -8.83 19.02 8.41
CA ALA A 319 -8.74 19.38 6.99
C ALA A 319 -9.83 20.38 6.57
N LYS A 320 -11.03 20.26 7.14
CA LYS A 320 -12.13 21.20 6.92
C LYS A 320 -11.77 22.66 7.24
N ASN A 321 -10.84 22.91 8.18
CA ASN A 321 -10.43 24.29 8.50
C ASN A 321 -9.65 24.94 7.33
N PHE A 322 -9.03 24.12 6.49
CA PHE A 322 -8.24 24.57 5.32
C PHE A 322 -9.04 24.49 4.01
N ASN A 323 -10.05 23.60 3.96
CA ASN A 323 -10.99 23.49 2.83
C ASN A 323 -12.43 23.37 3.37
N PRO A 324 -13.20 24.49 3.43
CA PRO A 324 -14.58 24.45 3.90
C PRO A 324 -15.53 23.57 3.03
N ASN A 325 -15.17 23.34 1.78
CA ASN A 325 -15.90 22.48 0.84
C ASN A 325 -15.27 21.09 0.73
N LEU A 326 -14.70 20.58 1.82
CA LEU A 326 -14.08 19.27 1.84
C LEU A 326 -15.11 18.18 1.53
N GLU A 327 -14.84 17.38 0.52
CA GLU A 327 -15.62 16.20 0.18
C GLU A 327 -15.08 14.98 0.91
N THR A 328 -15.98 14.17 1.44
CA THR A 328 -15.61 12.93 2.13
C THR A 328 -16.23 11.72 1.46
N ILE A 329 -15.53 10.61 1.49
CA ILE A 329 -15.92 9.38 0.80
C ILE A 329 -15.96 8.21 1.78
N SER A 330 -16.99 7.39 1.68
CA SER A 330 -17.22 6.22 2.53
C SER A 330 -17.69 5.02 1.69
N VAL A 331 -17.38 3.80 2.13
CA VAL A 331 -17.95 2.57 1.56
C VAL A 331 -18.47 1.68 2.67
N GLY A 332 -19.41 0.83 2.34
CA GLY A 332 -20.00 -0.12 3.27
C GLY A 332 -20.47 -1.39 2.56
N PHE A 333 -21.14 -2.25 3.31
CA PHE A 333 -21.69 -3.50 2.83
C PHE A 333 -23.17 -3.57 3.19
N GLU A 334 -23.98 -4.27 2.38
CA GLU A 334 -25.42 -4.46 2.66
C GLU A 334 -25.67 -5.24 3.96
N ARG A 335 -24.68 -6.04 4.39
CA ARG A 335 -24.84 -6.91 5.54
C ARG A 335 -24.85 -6.12 6.85
N GLU A 336 -25.89 -6.32 7.67
CA GLU A 336 -26.01 -5.73 8.99
C GLU A 336 -24.78 -6.03 9.87
N GLY A 337 -24.25 -5.02 10.55
CA GLY A 337 -23.05 -5.10 11.39
C GLY A 337 -21.72 -5.02 10.61
N TYR A 338 -21.76 -4.86 9.26
CA TYR A 338 -20.59 -4.73 8.40
C TYR A 338 -20.53 -3.37 7.68
N SER A 339 -21.38 -2.43 8.03
CA SER A 339 -21.38 -1.09 7.47
C SER A 339 -21.29 -0.04 8.57
N GLU A 340 -20.45 0.98 8.36
CA GLU A 340 -20.36 2.17 9.21
C GLU A 340 -20.89 3.44 8.51
N LEU A 341 -21.61 3.28 7.38
CA LEU A 341 -22.08 4.42 6.57
C LEU A 341 -22.94 5.39 7.35
N ASP A 342 -23.82 4.89 8.23
CA ASP A 342 -24.69 5.75 9.06
C ASP A 342 -23.88 6.63 10.01
N VAL A 343 -22.80 6.09 10.59
CA VAL A 343 -21.93 6.83 11.50
C VAL A 343 -21.02 7.80 10.74
N ALA A 344 -20.51 7.40 9.58
CA ALA A 344 -19.75 8.29 8.72
C ALA A 344 -20.63 9.49 8.29
N LYS A 345 -21.88 9.22 7.90
CA LYS A 345 -22.85 10.27 7.55
C LYS A 345 -23.17 11.20 8.73
N GLU A 346 -23.47 10.64 9.92
CA GLU A 346 -23.68 11.43 11.14
C GLU A 346 -22.47 12.32 11.45
N THR A 347 -21.27 11.80 11.27
CA THR A 347 -20.01 12.54 11.50
C THR A 347 -19.86 13.68 10.48
N ALA A 348 -20.11 13.39 9.19
CA ALA A 348 -20.05 14.39 8.13
C ALA A 348 -21.09 15.52 8.35
N ASP A 349 -22.33 15.15 8.68
CA ASP A 349 -23.42 16.10 8.95
C ASP A 349 -23.05 17.04 10.14
N LYS A 350 -22.46 16.50 11.22
CA LYS A 350 -22.02 17.29 12.38
C LYS A 350 -20.80 18.16 12.10
N LEU A 351 -19.92 17.68 11.23
CA LEU A 351 -18.76 18.48 10.77
C LEU A 351 -19.16 19.47 9.67
N GLY A 352 -20.33 19.32 9.03
CA GLY A 352 -20.80 20.14 7.94
C GLY A 352 -19.93 20.00 6.70
N VAL A 353 -19.65 18.76 6.29
CA VAL A 353 -18.95 18.39 5.07
C VAL A 353 -19.80 17.43 4.25
N ASP A 354 -19.61 17.43 2.93
CA ASP A 354 -20.31 16.50 2.06
C ASP A 354 -19.75 15.07 2.20
N ASN A 355 -20.64 14.05 2.14
CA ASN A 355 -20.23 12.65 2.21
C ASN A 355 -20.87 11.84 1.09
N PHE A 356 -20.01 11.29 0.23
CA PHE A 356 -20.39 10.37 -0.85
C PHE A 356 -20.15 8.94 -0.39
N SER A 357 -21.08 8.04 -0.68
CA SER A 357 -20.96 6.66 -0.23
C SER A 357 -21.44 5.66 -1.25
N SER A 358 -20.82 4.48 -1.27
CA SER A 358 -21.24 3.34 -2.07
C SER A 358 -21.31 2.05 -1.24
N VAL A 359 -22.06 1.08 -1.73
CA VAL A 359 -22.27 -0.22 -1.09
C VAL A 359 -21.69 -1.30 -2.00
N ILE A 360 -20.89 -2.18 -1.43
CA ILE A 360 -20.16 -3.23 -2.16
C ILE A 360 -20.96 -4.54 -2.07
N THR A 361 -21.23 -5.15 -3.23
CA THR A 361 -21.87 -6.46 -3.35
C THR A 361 -20.84 -7.58 -3.56
N PRO A 362 -21.15 -8.85 -3.20
CA PRO A 362 -20.25 -9.97 -3.48
C PRO A 362 -20.00 -10.18 -4.99
N GLN A 363 -20.96 -9.85 -5.85
CA GLN A 363 -20.84 -9.96 -7.30
C GLN A 363 -19.84 -8.93 -7.85
N GLU A 364 -19.93 -7.67 -7.43
CA GLU A 364 -18.97 -6.63 -7.81
C GLU A 364 -17.58 -6.99 -7.32
N PHE A 365 -17.48 -7.53 -6.11
CA PHE A 365 -16.22 -7.98 -5.54
C PHE A 365 -15.57 -9.09 -6.38
N MET A 366 -16.29 -10.18 -6.69
CA MET A 366 -15.79 -11.28 -7.51
C MET A 366 -15.33 -10.80 -8.91
N ARG A 367 -16.09 -9.87 -9.50
CA ARG A 367 -15.78 -9.29 -10.81
C ARG A 367 -14.49 -8.47 -10.79
N ALA A 368 -14.30 -7.65 -9.76
CA ALA A 368 -13.12 -6.79 -9.62
C ALA A 368 -11.85 -7.57 -9.21
N PHE A 369 -12.01 -8.77 -8.68
CA PHE A 369 -10.93 -9.53 -8.04
C PHE A 369 -9.69 -9.78 -8.92
N PRO A 370 -9.80 -10.16 -10.21
CA PRO A 370 -8.62 -10.32 -11.05
C PRO A 370 -7.83 -9.02 -11.24
N HIS A 371 -8.50 -7.89 -11.46
CA HIS A 371 -7.83 -6.59 -11.59
C HIS A 371 -7.25 -6.13 -10.24
N PHE A 372 -7.95 -6.34 -9.14
CA PHE A 372 -7.43 -6.09 -7.81
C PHE A 372 -6.12 -6.84 -7.57
N VAL A 373 -6.09 -8.16 -7.84
CA VAL A 373 -4.88 -8.98 -7.66
C VAL A 373 -3.76 -8.55 -8.61
N TRP A 374 -4.08 -8.22 -9.86
CA TRP A 374 -3.10 -7.68 -10.81
C TRP A 374 -2.46 -6.38 -10.30
N SER A 375 -3.26 -5.51 -9.65
CA SER A 375 -2.79 -4.23 -9.16
C SER A 375 -1.81 -4.36 -7.99
N MET A 376 -1.84 -5.48 -7.25
CA MET A 376 -1.03 -5.67 -6.05
C MET A 376 0.44 -6.01 -6.34
N ASP A 377 0.82 -6.42 -7.54
CA ASP A 377 2.14 -6.96 -7.90
C ASP A 377 2.43 -8.32 -7.25
N ASP A 378 2.64 -8.35 -5.95
CA ASP A 378 2.68 -9.56 -5.13
C ASP A 378 1.32 -9.80 -4.44
N PRO A 379 0.95 -11.03 -4.12
CA PRO A 379 -0.35 -11.29 -3.51
C PRO A 379 -0.46 -10.66 -2.12
N LEU A 380 -1.54 -9.94 -1.88
CA LEU A 380 -1.90 -9.37 -0.59
C LEU A 380 -3.31 -9.81 -0.23
N ALA A 381 -3.45 -10.53 0.87
CA ALA A 381 -4.70 -11.16 1.26
C ALA A 381 -5.35 -10.55 2.51
N ASP A 382 -5.14 -9.26 2.76
CA ASP A 382 -5.97 -8.56 3.74
C ASP A 382 -7.37 -8.34 3.13
N PRO A 383 -8.44 -8.90 3.73
CA PRO A 383 -9.79 -8.63 3.25
C PRO A 383 -10.14 -7.14 3.22
N ALA A 384 -9.53 -6.31 4.10
CA ALA A 384 -9.77 -4.87 4.15
C ALA A 384 -9.24 -4.13 2.91
N ALA A 385 -8.35 -4.73 2.13
CA ALA A 385 -7.84 -4.16 0.88
C ALA A 385 -8.95 -3.99 -0.18
N VAL A 386 -9.93 -4.87 -0.19
CA VAL A 386 -10.97 -4.83 -1.22
C VAL A 386 -11.93 -3.65 -1.05
N PRO A 387 -12.50 -3.38 0.14
CA PRO A 387 -13.29 -2.17 0.31
C PRO A 387 -12.46 -0.90 0.06
N GLN A 388 -11.16 -0.87 0.34
CA GLN A 388 -10.30 0.27 0.02
C GLN A 388 -10.17 0.48 -1.50
N TYR A 389 -10.11 -0.59 -2.29
CA TYR A 389 -10.15 -0.52 -3.74
C TYR A 389 -11.45 0.14 -4.25
N PHE A 390 -12.62 -0.24 -3.70
CA PHE A 390 -13.90 0.37 -4.07
C PHE A 390 -14.05 1.80 -3.53
N LEU A 391 -13.49 2.08 -2.37
CA LEU A 391 -13.42 3.43 -1.81
C LEU A 391 -12.64 4.37 -2.73
N ALA A 392 -11.49 3.90 -3.24
CA ALA A 392 -10.70 4.64 -4.21
C ALA A 392 -11.44 4.84 -5.55
N LYS A 393 -12.14 3.79 -6.04
CA LYS A 393 -12.99 3.87 -7.23
C LYS A 393 -14.07 4.94 -7.10
N GLU A 394 -14.72 5.04 -5.94
CA GLU A 394 -15.73 6.07 -5.68
C GLU A 394 -15.08 7.46 -5.56
N ALA A 395 -14.02 7.59 -4.74
CA ALA A 395 -13.35 8.86 -4.48
C ALA A 395 -12.84 9.52 -5.75
N ARG A 396 -12.35 8.73 -6.70
CA ARG A 396 -11.83 9.24 -7.96
C ARG A 396 -12.85 10.00 -8.81
N LYS A 397 -14.13 9.77 -8.61
CA LYS A 397 -15.22 10.51 -9.28
C LYS A 397 -15.33 11.97 -8.77
N HIS A 398 -14.77 12.25 -7.61
CA HIS A 398 -14.93 13.51 -6.88
C HIS A 398 -13.62 14.27 -6.74
N VAL A 399 -12.53 13.57 -6.39
CA VAL A 399 -11.24 14.18 -6.05
C VAL A 399 -10.07 13.45 -6.68
N LYS A 400 -8.93 14.14 -6.77
CA LYS A 400 -7.65 13.56 -7.23
C LYS A 400 -6.75 13.13 -6.08
N VAL A 401 -6.92 13.74 -4.90
CA VAL A 401 -6.15 13.48 -3.68
C VAL A 401 -7.12 13.19 -2.55
N ALA A 402 -6.86 12.16 -1.75
CA ALA A 402 -7.62 11.85 -0.56
C ALA A 402 -6.70 11.73 0.67
N LEU A 403 -7.14 12.26 1.80
CA LEU A 403 -6.50 12.05 3.08
C LEU A 403 -7.06 10.79 3.75
N THR A 404 -6.22 10.10 4.55
CA THR A 404 -6.63 8.94 5.35
C THR A 404 -6.10 9.00 6.78
N GLY A 405 -6.72 8.23 7.67
CA GLY A 405 -6.27 8.04 9.05
C GLY A 405 -5.26 6.92 9.27
N GLU A 406 -4.66 6.38 8.21
CA GLU A 406 -3.68 5.30 8.28
C GLU A 406 -2.45 5.66 9.12
N GLY A 407 -1.87 4.66 9.80
CA GLY A 407 -0.74 4.85 10.72
C GLY A 407 -1.11 5.24 12.15
N ALA A 408 -2.34 5.73 12.39
CA ALA A 408 -2.76 6.14 13.73
C ALA A 408 -2.79 4.99 14.74
N ASP A 409 -3.12 3.78 14.31
CA ASP A 409 -3.16 2.59 15.16
C ASP A 409 -1.77 2.17 15.63
N GLU A 410 -0.80 2.20 14.75
CA GLU A 410 0.59 1.82 14.99
C GLU A 410 1.28 2.84 15.90
N LEU A 411 1.06 4.13 15.65
CA LEU A 411 1.70 5.20 16.40
C LEU A 411 1.11 5.34 17.81
N PHE A 412 -0.21 5.34 17.94
CA PHE A 412 -0.92 5.68 19.18
C PHE A 412 -1.51 4.46 19.91
N GLY A 413 -1.22 3.23 19.46
CA GLY A 413 -1.66 2.01 20.13
C GLY A 413 -3.15 1.72 19.97
N GLY A 414 -3.63 1.64 18.73
CA GLY A 414 -5.06 1.53 18.44
C GLY A 414 -5.61 0.11 18.36
N TYR A 415 -4.77 -0.90 18.16
CA TYR A 415 -5.24 -2.29 18.03
C TYR A 415 -5.62 -2.89 19.38
N THR A 416 -6.76 -3.55 19.43
CA THR A 416 -7.26 -4.22 20.66
C THR A 416 -6.26 -5.25 21.20
N ILE A 417 -5.46 -5.87 20.33
CA ILE A 417 -4.46 -6.86 20.71
C ILE A 417 -3.39 -6.28 21.64
N TYR A 418 -3.14 -4.98 21.60
CA TYR A 418 -2.16 -4.31 22.49
C TYR A 418 -2.56 -4.33 23.97
N HIS A 419 -3.82 -4.65 24.30
CA HIS A 419 -4.22 -4.94 25.69
C HIS A 419 -3.76 -6.32 26.19
N GLU A 420 -3.32 -7.19 25.27
CA GLU A 420 -2.97 -8.57 25.62
C GLU A 420 -1.87 -8.66 26.69
N PRO A 421 -0.75 -7.93 26.62
CA PRO A 421 0.30 -8.02 27.61
C PRO A 421 -0.20 -7.76 29.03
N GLU A 422 -1.16 -6.84 29.17
CA GLU A 422 -1.76 -6.55 30.48
C GLU A 422 -2.64 -7.69 30.99
N SER A 423 -3.50 -8.22 30.13
CA SER A 423 -4.38 -9.35 30.47
C SER A 423 -3.61 -10.62 30.83
N LEU A 424 -2.40 -10.79 30.30
CA LEU A 424 -1.53 -11.95 30.51
C LEU A 424 -0.50 -11.77 31.64
N LYS A 425 -0.49 -10.61 32.34
CA LYS A 425 0.49 -10.34 33.43
C LYS A 425 0.56 -11.45 34.47
N ILE A 426 -0.54 -12.16 34.74
CA ILE A 426 -0.58 -13.25 35.70
C ILE A 426 0.43 -14.36 35.37
N PHE A 427 0.68 -14.63 34.09
CA PHE A 427 1.64 -15.67 33.68
C PHE A 427 3.10 -15.28 33.96
N ASN A 428 3.39 -14.01 34.23
CA ASN A 428 4.71 -13.57 34.68
C ASN A 428 5.03 -14.11 36.09
N TYR A 429 4.01 -14.24 36.95
CA TYR A 429 4.15 -14.84 38.27
C TYR A 429 4.19 -16.37 38.20
N LEU A 430 3.63 -16.97 37.15
CA LEU A 430 3.57 -18.41 36.93
C LEU A 430 4.74 -18.94 36.06
N LYS A 431 5.76 -18.11 35.75
CA LYS A 431 6.89 -18.51 34.91
C LYS A 431 7.48 -19.90 35.19
N PRO A 432 7.69 -20.32 36.47
CA PRO A 432 8.27 -21.63 36.76
C PRO A 432 7.44 -22.83 36.25
N ILE A 433 6.12 -22.66 36.16
CA ILE A 433 5.19 -23.74 35.76
C ILE A 433 4.61 -23.54 34.36
N ASN A 434 4.95 -22.46 33.65
CA ASN A 434 4.41 -22.13 32.32
C ASN A 434 4.60 -23.26 31.30
N LYS A 435 5.76 -23.96 31.33
CA LYS A 435 5.98 -25.12 30.43
C LYS A 435 4.98 -26.25 30.67
N GLY A 436 4.68 -26.53 31.92
CA GLY A 436 3.68 -27.55 32.29
C GLY A 436 2.26 -27.12 31.90
N LEU A 437 1.89 -25.88 32.19
CA LEU A 437 0.59 -25.31 31.80
C LEU A 437 0.40 -25.31 30.27
N ASN A 438 1.45 -24.99 29.51
CA ASN A 438 1.42 -25.04 28.04
C ASN A 438 1.18 -26.48 27.54
N ALA A 439 1.91 -27.44 28.09
CA ALA A 439 1.73 -28.86 27.72
C ALA A 439 0.30 -29.34 28.01
N ILE A 440 -0.24 -29.02 29.19
CA ILE A 440 -1.64 -29.34 29.54
C ILE A 440 -2.62 -28.66 28.61
N ALA A 441 -2.42 -27.37 28.30
CA ALA A 441 -3.32 -26.62 27.42
C ALA A 441 -3.38 -27.20 25.98
N ARG A 442 -2.27 -27.75 25.48
CA ARG A 442 -2.23 -28.46 24.19
C ARG A 442 -3.06 -29.74 24.14
N LEU A 443 -3.28 -30.39 25.29
CA LEU A 443 -4.13 -31.57 25.38
C LEU A 443 -5.63 -31.24 25.43
N ILE A 444 -6.00 -30.00 25.70
CA ILE A 444 -7.40 -29.54 25.71
C ILE A 444 -7.91 -29.48 24.26
N PRO A 445 -9.11 -30.01 23.94
CA PRO A 445 -9.70 -29.90 22.61
C PRO A 445 -9.86 -28.45 22.16
N ASP A 446 -9.83 -28.21 20.85
CA ASP A 446 -10.09 -26.88 20.28
C ASP A 446 -11.54 -26.46 20.55
N GLY A 447 -11.76 -25.13 20.73
CA GLY A 447 -13.06 -24.58 21.07
C GLY A 447 -13.37 -24.53 22.58
N VAL A 448 -12.58 -25.19 23.43
CA VAL A 448 -12.76 -25.08 24.89
C VAL A 448 -12.31 -23.72 25.38
N LYS A 449 -13.23 -23.01 26.07
CA LYS A 449 -13.00 -21.68 26.63
C LYS A 449 -11.80 -21.70 27.61
N GLY A 450 -10.85 -20.78 27.43
CA GLY A 450 -9.67 -20.67 28.28
C GLY A 450 -8.40 -21.33 27.69
N LYS A 451 -8.50 -22.30 26.77
CA LYS A 451 -7.34 -22.93 26.10
C LYS A 451 -6.42 -21.88 25.47
N SER A 452 -6.98 -21.03 24.62
CA SER A 452 -6.23 -19.97 23.93
C SER A 452 -5.57 -18.99 24.91
N PHE A 453 -6.23 -18.61 26.00
CA PHE A 453 -5.69 -17.73 27.02
C PHE A 453 -4.45 -18.34 27.71
N ILE A 454 -4.51 -19.63 28.07
CA ILE A 454 -3.37 -20.32 28.67
C ILE A 454 -2.22 -20.46 27.66
N LEU A 455 -2.51 -20.88 26.43
CA LEU A 455 -1.48 -21.01 25.40
C LEU A 455 -0.78 -19.68 25.13
N ARG A 456 -1.54 -18.60 24.97
CA ARG A 456 -0.98 -17.26 24.72
C ARG A 456 -0.16 -16.78 25.93
N GLY A 457 -0.66 -16.96 27.15
CA GLY A 457 0.03 -16.53 28.37
C GLY A 457 1.32 -17.31 28.67
N THR A 458 1.42 -18.55 28.21
CA THR A 458 2.58 -19.42 28.41
C THR A 458 3.56 -19.43 27.22
N THR A 459 3.21 -18.78 26.12
CA THR A 459 4.08 -18.64 24.92
C THR A 459 4.78 -17.28 24.95
N PRO A 460 6.09 -17.20 24.72
CA PRO A 460 6.83 -15.94 24.61
C PRO A 460 6.23 -15.02 23.55
N LEU A 461 6.34 -13.69 23.76
CA LEU A 461 5.76 -12.68 22.88
C LEU A 461 6.22 -12.85 21.42
N GLU A 462 7.51 -13.05 21.21
CA GLU A 462 8.18 -13.24 19.93
C GLU A 462 7.71 -14.48 19.14
N LYS A 463 7.05 -15.43 19.80
CA LYS A 463 6.50 -16.64 19.18
C LYS A 463 4.99 -16.62 18.99
N ARG A 464 4.31 -15.60 19.51
CA ARG A 464 2.85 -15.53 19.45
C ARG A 464 2.33 -14.26 18.77
N TYR A 465 3.16 -13.26 18.59
CA TYR A 465 2.81 -12.02 17.93
C TYR A 465 3.79 -11.72 16.80
N VAL A 466 3.30 -11.61 15.60
CA VAL A 466 4.08 -11.38 14.38
C VAL A 466 3.50 -10.25 13.52
N GLY A 467 2.63 -9.45 14.11
CA GLY A 467 1.77 -8.47 13.47
C GLY A 467 0.29 -8.84 13.65
N ASN A 468 -0.59 -8.13 13.00
CA ASN A 468 -2.04 -8.33 13.12
C ASN A 468 -2.57 -9.56 12.33
N ALA A 469 -1.74 -10.19 11.51
CA ALA A 469 -2.10 -11.42 10.80
C ALA A 469 -1.15 -12.57 11.16
N PHE A 470 -1.74 -13.71 11.45
CA PHE A 470 -1.08 -15.01 11.55
C PHE A 470 -2.03 -16.05 10.98
N ILE A 471 -1.86 -16.41 9.70
CA ILE A 471 -2.84 -17.18 8.93
C ILE A 471 -2.62 -18.67 9.08
N PHE A 472 -1.47 -19.18 8.64
CA PHE A 472 -1.10 -20.58 8.76
C PHE A 472 0.11 -20.75 9.67
N SER A 473 -0.01 -21.63 10.64
CA SER A 473 1.12 -22.06 11.47
C SER A 473 2.06 -22.99 10.70
N GLU A 474 3.31 -23.12 11.17
CA GLU A 474 4.29 -24.03 10.58
C GLU A 474 3.77 -25.49 10.49
N SER A 475 3.02 -25.94 11.51
CA SER A 475 2.43 -27.28 11.53
C SER A 475 1.32 -27.47 10.47
N GLU A 476 0.64 -26.42 10.08
CA GLU A 476 -0.35 -26.44 9.01
C GLU A 476 0.32 -26.37 7.65
N LYS A 477 1.32 -25.48 7.48
CA LYS A 477 2.10 -25.37 6.23
C LYS A 477 2.70 -26.71 5.82
N LYS A 478 3.24 -27.48 6.74
CA LYS A 478 3.74 -28.87 6.52
C LYS A 478 2.69 -29.83 5.95
N GLN A 479 1.38 -29.57 6.12
CA GLN A 479 0.33 -30.45 5.62
C GLN A 479 -0.03 -30.20 4.16
N PHE A 480 0.16 -28.99 3.66
CA PHE A 480 -0.26 -28.64 2.31
C PHE A 480 0.87 -28.25 1.37
N PHE A 481 2.03 -27.75 1.86
CA PHE A 481 3.21 -27.56 1.01
C PHE A 481 3.81 -28.91 0.59
N LYS A 482 4.17 -29.03 -0.69
CA LYS A 482 4.91 -30.19 -1.20
C LYS A 482 6.40 -30.13 -0.85
N ASP A 483 6.96 -28.91 -0.92
CA ASP A 483 8.37 -28.63 -0.63
C ASP A 483 8.46 -27.60 0.51
N TYR A 484 8.02 -28.00 1.72
CA TYR A 484 8.13 -27.14 2.90
C TYR A 484 9.58 -27.09 3.40
N ASP A 485 10.16 -25.87 3.52
CA ASP A 485 11.48 -25.69 4.09
C ASP A 485 11.41 -25.51 5.61
N GLU A 486 11.92 -26.50 6.35
CA GLU A 486 11.99 -26.45 7.83
C GLU A 486 13.04 -25.45 8.35
N ASN A 487 13.98 -25.02 7.51
CA ASN A 487 15.02 -24.07 7.89
C ASN A 487 14.57 -22.61 7.69
N HIS A 488 13.41 -22.39 7.06
CA HIS A 488 12.81 -21.07 6.86
C HIS A 488 11.46 -20.92 7.61
N PRO A 489 11.47 -20.97 8.97
CA PRO A 489 10.26 -20.69 9.75
C PRO A 489 9.98 -19.19 9.79
N PHE A 490 8.74 -18.79 10.07
CA PHE A 490 8.31 -17.39 10.09
C PHE A 490 9.15 -16.48 11.02
N GLU A 491 9.75 -17.05 12.08
CA GLU A 491 10.62 -16.33 13.00
C GLU A 491 11.86 -15.75 12.29
N THR A 492 12.24 -16.27 11.14
CA THR A 492 13.33 -15.72 10.30
C THR A 492 13.07 -14.25 9.99
N MET A 493 11.82 -13.89 9.69
CA MET A 493 11.42 -12.52 9.33
C MET A 493 11.30 -11.60 10.56
N THR A 494 10.85 -12.11 11.71
CA THR A 494 10.53 -11.29 12.88
C THR A 494 11.63 -11.23 13.94
N SER A 495 12.59 -12.16 13.93
CA SER A 495 13.63 -12.29 14.98
C SER A 495 14.48 -11.04 15.15
N LYS A 496 14.85 -10.37 14.05
CA LYS A 496 15.62 -9.13 14.10
C LYS A 496 14.83 -8.00 14.77
N LEU A 497 13.56 -7.84 14.43
CA LEU A 497 12.68 -6.81 15.02
C LEU A 497 12.53 -7.01 16.53
N TYR A 498 12.40 -8.26 16.96
CA TYR A 498 12.38 -8.58 18.40
C TYR A 498 13.72 -8.38 19.10
N SER A 499 14.84 -8.59 18.42
CA SER A 499 16.17 -8.25 18.91
C SER A 499 16.36 -6.74 19.08
N ASP A 500 15.95 -5.96 18.06
CA ASP A 500 16.08 -4.50 18.05
C ASP A 500 15.18 -3.84 19.11
N SER A 501 13.99 -4.41 19.37
CA SER A 501 13.02 -3.93 20.35
C SER A 501 13.15 -4.50 21.77
N LYS A 502 14.19 -5.27 22.06
CA LYS A 502 14.34 -6.02 23.34
C LYS A 502 14.26 -5.16 24.61
N ASN A 503 14.62 -3.87 24.53
CA ASN A 503 14.62 -2.94 25.67
C ASN A 503 13.28 -2.24 25.88
N TYR A 504 12.32 -2.41 24.98
CA TYR A 504 10.98 -1.82 25.11
C TYR A 504 10.07 -2.69 26.00
N ASP A 505 9.04 -2.05 26.56
CA ASP A 505 7.94 -2.76 27.19
C ASP A 505 7.17 -3.63 26.14
N PRO A 506 6.39 -4.63 26.58
CA PRO A 506 5.73 -5.53 25.64
C PRO A 506 4.79 -4.87 24.64
N ILE A 507 4.09 -3.79 25.00
CA ILE A 507 3.19 -3.04 24.11
C ILE A 507 4.01 -2.34 23.03
N THR A 508 5.04 -1.62 23.44
CA THR A 508 5.96 -0.92 22.51
C THR A 508 6.68 -1.90 21.59
N ARG A 509 7.02 -3.11 22.07
CA ARG A 509 7.58 -4.17 21.20
C ARG A 509 6.59 -4.61 20.11
N MET A 510 5.31 -4.77 20.45
CA MET A 510 4.27 -5.12 19.47
C MET A 510 4.10 -4.00 18.44
N GLN A 511 4.01 -2.74 18.87
CA GLN A 511 3.92 -1.59 17.96
C GLN A 511 5.18 -1.47 17.07
N PHE A 512 6.36 -1.74 17.61
CA PHE A 512 7.60 -1.73 16.84
C PHE A 512 7.59 -2.81 15.73
N VAL A 513 7.08 -4.00 16.02
CA VAL A 513 6.90 -5.05 15.01
C VAL A 513 5.90 -4.59 13.96
N ASP A 514 4.77 -4.00 14.36
CA ASP A 514 3.77 -3.53 13.42
C ASP A 514 4.30 -2.40 12.53
N MET A 515 5.04 -1.45 13.09
CA MET A 515 5.65 -0.35 12.32
C MET A 515 6.61 -0.82 11.23
N HIS A 516 7.35 -1.92 11.45
CA HIS A 516 8.41 -2.38 10.54
C HIS A 516 8.04 -3.61 9.72
N HIS A 517 6.87 -4.18 9.91
CA HIS A 517 6.45 -5.39 9.25
C HIS A 517 5.01 -5.27 8.70
N TRP A 518 4.04 -5.09 9.61
CA TRP A 518 2.63 -5.01 9.26
C TRP A 518 2.29 -3.74 8.48
N LEU A 519 2.72 -2.57 8.96
CA LEU A 519 2.45 -1.27 8.33
C LEU A 519 2.98 -1.24 6.88
N ASN A 520 4.22 -1.67 6.69
CA ASN A 520 4.87 -1.60 5.37
C ASN A 520 4.37 -2.70 4.43
N GLY A 521 4.36 -3.95 4.89
CA GLY A 521 4.05 -5.11 4.05
C GLY A 521 2.56 -5.25 3.72
N ASP A 522 1.67 -4.78 4.59
CA ASP A 522 0.23 -4.88 4.40
C ASP A 522 -0.41 -3.53 4.14
N LEU A 523 -0.44 -2.63 5.14
CA LEU A 523 -1.28 -1.43 5.09
C LEU A 523 -0.85 -0.42 4.02
N LEU A 524 0.43 -0.06 3.96
CA LEU A 524 0.90 0.95 3.00
C LEU A 524 0.99 0.38 1.59
N HIS A 525 1.35 -0.89 1.45
CA HIS A 525 1.29 -1.59 0.18
C HIS A 525 -0.14 -1.59 -0.37
N ASN A 526 -1.10 -2.01 0.45
CA ASN A 526 -2.52 -1.95 0.12
C ASN A 526 -2.95 -0.53 -0.26
N ALA A 527 -2.63 0.47 0.57
CA ALA A 527 -3.03 1.85 0.39
C ALA A 527 -2.56 2.41 -0.96
N ASP A 528 -1.29 2.25 -1.31
CA ASP A 528 -0.74 2.70 -2.59
C ASP A 528 -1.37 1.95 -3.76
N ARG A 529 -1.44 0.62 -3.71
CA ARG A 529 -1.90 -0.20 -4.85
C ARG A 529 -3.38 -0.04 -5.16
N THR A 530 -4.25 -0.07 -4.14
CA THR A 530 -5.69 0.04 -4.34
C THR A 530 -6.11 1.41 -4.83
N THR A 531 -5.48 2.47 -4.31
CA THR A 531 -5.82 3.83 -4.72
C THR A 531 -5.28 4.14 -6.10
N LEU A 532 -4.08 3.63 -6.42
CA LEU A 532 -3.45 3.83 -7.72
C LEU A 532 -4.07 3.00 -8.84
N ALA A 533 -4.67 1.85 -8.53
CA ALA A 533 -5.51 1.13 -9.49
C ALA A 533 -6.61 2.02 -10.10
N HIS A 534 -7.00 3.08 -9.38
CA HIS A 534 -8.00 4.07 -9.81
C HIS A 534 -7.44 5.47 -10.01
N SER A 535 -6.12 5.63 -10.07
CA SER A 535 -5.47 6.93 -10.27
C SER A 535 -5.89 7.98 -9.21
N LEU A 536 -5.88 7.59 -7.91
CA LEU A 536 -6.16 8.44 -6.75
C LEU A 536 -4.93 8.51 -5.86
N GLU A 537 -4.43 9.71 -5.51
CA GLU A 537 -3.37 9.87 -4.53
C GLU A 537 -3.91 9.79 -3.10
N LEU A 538 -3.32 8.90 -2.31
CA LEU A 538 -3.61 8.80 -0.89
C LEU A 538 -2.48 9.43 -0.07
N ARG A 539 -2.86 10.29 0.89
CA ARG A 539 -1.95 10.97 1.81
C ARG A 539 -2.26 10.57 3.25
N THR A 540 -1.22 10.37 4.04
CA THR A 540 -1.28 9.78 5.38
C THR A 540 -0.75 10.74 6.45
N PRO A 541 -1.51 11.74 6.91
CA PRO A 541 -1.01 12.76 7.84
C PRO A 541 -0.44 12.22 9.15
N PHE A 542 -0.88 11.05 9.62
CA PHE A 542 -0.31 10.41 10.80
C PHE A 542 1.12 9.89 10.58
N LEU A 543 1.49 9.57 9.34
CA LEU A 543 2.83 9.08 9.00
C LEU A 543 3.80 10.19 8.56
N ASP A 544 3.56 11.41 8.99
CA ASP A 544 4.56 12.48 8.93
C ASP A 544 5.66 12.21 9.98
N LYS A 545 6.93 12.39 9.61
CA LYS A 545 8.06 12.14 10.52
C LYS A 545 7.97 12.98 11.82
N GLU A 546 7.42 14.20 11.74
CA GLU A 546 7.25 15.06 12.90
C GLU A 546 6.11 14.58 13.84
N VAL A 547 5.05 13.98 13.27
CA VAL A 547 4.00 13.30 14.04
C VAL A 547 4.58 12.09 14.75
N PHE A 548 5.39 11.28 14.03
CA PHE A 548 6.05 10.13 14.62
C PHE A 548 7.02 10.54 15.74
N GLU A 549 7.77 11.63 15.57
CA GLU A 549 8.68 12.13 16.62
C GLU A 549 7.92 12.41 17.92
N VAL A 550 6.76 13.08 17.84
CA VAL A 550 5.90 13.32 19.02
C VAL A 550 5.34 12.01 19.56
N ALA A 551 4.81 11.14 18.71
CA ALA A 551 4.18 9.87 19.09
C ALA A 551 5.18 8.89 19.73
N SER A 552 6.41 8.84 19.22
CA SER A 552 7.49 7.96 19.72
C SER A 552 7.88 8.25 21.18
N HIS A 553 7.68 9.49 21.62
CA HIS A 553 7.98 9.91 22.99
C HIS A 553 6.87 9.56 23.99
N ILE A 554 5.66 9.21 23.54
CA ILE A 554 4.52 8.91 24.41
C ILE A 554 4.74 7.57 25.13
N PRO A 555 4.70 7.48 26.47
CA PRO A 555 4.75 6.22 27.20
C PRO A 555 3.58 5.28 26.87
N ALA A 556 3.79 3.98 26.97
CA ALA A 556 2.78 2.98 26.65
C ALA A 556 1.48 3.11 27.47
N ASP A 557 1.59 3.52 28.72
CA ASP A 557 0.47 3.76 29.65
C ASP A 557 -0.35 5.02 29.35
N LEU A 558 0.13 5.90 28.47
CA LEU A 558 -0.63 7.01 27.89
C LEU A 558 -1.15 6.70 26.47
N ARG A 559 -0.58 5.70 25.80
CA ARG A 559 -1.13 5.20 24.53
C ARG A 559 -2.34 4.32 24.78
N ILE A 560 -2.25 3.45 25.80
CA ILE A 560 -3.32 2.54 26.23
C ILE A 560 -3.56 2.77 27.72
N ALA A 561 -4.64 3.44 28.06
CA ALA A 561 -5.02 3.78 29.43
C ALA A 561 -6.52 3.60 29.65
N HIS A 562 -6.93 3.38 30.90
CA HIS A 562 -8.33 3.28 31.30
C HIS A 562 -9.16 2.32 30.44
N ASN A 563 -8.57 1.19 30.05
CA ASN A 563 -9.16 0.20 29.14
C ASN A 563 -9.54 0.79 27.75
N THR A 564 -8.85 1.84 27.33
CA THR A 564 -9.08 2.57 26.07
C THR A 564 -7.80 2.58 25.25
N THR A 565 -7.91 2.25 23.98
CA THR A 565 -6.84 2.39 22.98
C THR A 565 -6.76 3.84 22.49
N LYS A 566 -5.57 4.27 22.00
CA LYS A 566 -5.35 5.65 21.53
C LYS A 566 -5.71 6.71 22.58
N TYR A 567 -5.47 6.42 23.86
CA TYR A 567 -5.96 7.27 24.94
C TYR A 567 -5.55 8.74 24.76
N ILE A 568 -4.25 9.01 24.57
CA ILE A 568 -3.76 10.39 24.42
C ILE A 568 -4.27 11.05 23.13
N LEU A 569 -4.42 10.29 22.04
CA LEU A 569 -4.98 10.79 20.79
C LEU A 569 -6.45 11.19 20.95
N ARG A 570 -7.24 10.39 21.70
CA ARG A 570 -8.64 10.73 22.03
C ARG A 570 -8.73 12.00 22.84
N LYS A 571 -7.83 12.17 23.83
CA LYS A 571 -7.71 13.39 24.61
C LYS A 571 -7.35 14.61 23.76
N ALA A 572 -6.42 14.45 22.83
CA ALA A 572 -6.06 15.52 21.89
C ALA A 572 -7.21 15.89 20.95
N ALA A 573 -8.12 14.95 20.66
CA ALA A 573 -9.26 15.14 19.79
C ALA A 573 -10.49 15.74 20.48
N GLU A 574 -10.49 15.86 21.81
CA GLU A 574 -11.60 16.51 22.57
C GLU A 574 -11.83 17.96 22.08
N GLY A 575 -13.07 18.26 21.68
CA GLY A 575 -13.44 19.56 21.10
C GLY A 575 -13.04 19.76 19.63
N VAL A 576 -12.35 18.79 19.01
CA VAL A 576 -12.00 18.78 17.58
C VAL A 576 -13.00 17.94 16.80
N VAL A 577 -13.27 16.72 17.26
CA VAL A 577 -14.22 15.80 16.62
C VAL A 577 -15.57 15.76 17.35
N PRO A 578 -16.66 15.35 16.70
CA PRO A 578 -17.96 15.16 17.37
C PRO A 578 -17.88 14.14 18.52
N GLU A 579 -18.64 14.39 19.59
CA GLU A 579 -18.57 13.61 20.85
C GLU A 579 -18.87 12.12 20.67
N HIS A 580 -19.78 11.76 19.76
CA HIS A 580 -20.14 10.36 19.50
C HIS A 580 -18.97 9.54 18.94
N VAL A 581 -17.97 10.19 18.31
CA VAL A 581 -16.75 9.54 17.79
C VAL A 581 -15.72 9.29 18.91
N LEU A 582 -15.60 10.23 19.87
CA LEU A 582 -14.59 10.16 20.94
C LEU A 582 -14.66 8.87 21.76
N ASN A 583 -15.87 8.41 22.10
CA ASN A 583 -16.11 7.28 22.98
C ASN A 583 -16.47 5.98 22.23
N ARG A 584 -16.53 6.03 20.88
CA ARG A 584 -16.87 4.87 20.07
C ARG A 584 -15.79 3.80 20.14
N LYS A 585 -16.21 2.56 20.32
CA LYS A 585 -15.33 1.40 20.15
C LYS A 585 -14.98 1.22 18.68
N LYS A 586 -13.73 0.91 18.41
CA LYS A 586 -13.27 0.58 17.07
C LYS A 586 -14.01 -0.67 16.57
N LEU A 587 -14.70 -0.56 15.43
CA LEU A 587 -15.27 -1.70 14.72
C LEU A 587 -14.23 -2.34 13.79
N GLY A 588 -13.26 -1.56 13.35
CA GLY A 588 -12.33 -1.89 12.26
C GLY A 588 -13.01 -1.65 10.92
N PHE A 589 -12.50 -2.29 9.87
CA PHE A 589 -13.12 -2.28 8.53
C PHE A 589 -13.59 -3.71 8.22
N PRO A 590 -14.70 -4.16 8.81
CA PRO A 590 -15.11 -5.54 8.71
C PRO A 590 -15.60 -5.86 7.30
N VAL A 591 -15.07 -6.93 6.71
CA VAL A 591 -15.49 -7.46 5.41
C VAL A 591 -16.26 -8.75 5.64
N PRO A 592 -17.45 -8.92 5.05
CA PRO A 592 -18.27 -10.11 5.28
C PRO A 592 -17.78 -11.36 4.56
N ILE A 593 -16.46 -11.46 4.28
CA ILE A 593 -15.82 -12.56 3.56
C ILE A 593 -16.13 -13.94 4.15
N ARG A 594 -16.28 -14.00 5.48
CA ARG A 594 -16.69 -15.22 6.19
C ARG A 594 -18.02 -15.78 5.70
N PHE A 595 -18.96 -14.89 5.42
CA PHE A 595 -20.29 -15.28 4.96
C PHE A 595 -20.28 -15.51 3.44
N TRP A 596 -19.64 -14.62 2.71
CA TRP A 596 -19.56 -14.73 1.26
C TRP A 596 -18.90 -16.04 0.81
N LEU A 597 -17.79 -16.45 1.41
CA LEU A 597 -17.13 -17.73 1.11
C LEU A 597 -17.94 -18.95 1.52
N ARG A 598 -18.88 -18.79 2.46
CA ARG A 598 -19.80 -19.87 2.83
C ARG A 598 -20.97 -19.99 1.85
N ASP A 599 -21.47 -18.84 1.38
CA ASP A 599 -22.74 -18.71 0.64
C ASP A 599 -22.48 -18.27 -0.82
N GLU A 600 -22.43 -16.97 -1.10
CA GLU A 600 -22.45 -16.38 -2.44
C GLU A 600 -21.18 -16.67 -3.26
N MET A 601 -20.03 -16.78 -2.61
CA MET A 601 -18.73 -16.99 -3.27
C MET A 601 -18.23 -18.45 -3.17
N TYR A 602 -19.04 -19.38 -2.65
CA TYR A 602 -18.59 -20.76 -2.45
C TYR A 602 -18.20 -21.45 -3.76
N ASP A 603 -19.06 -21.42 -4.76
CA ASP A 603 -18.82 -22.09 -6.04
C ASP A 603 -17.67 -21.43 -6.82
N TRP A 604 -17.57 -20.10 -6.77
CA TRP A 604 -16.47 -19.33 -7.31
C TRP A 604 -15.13 -19.70 -6.66
N ALA A 605 -15.06 -19.79 -5.34
CA ALA A 605 -13.86 -20.18 -4.61
C ALA A 605 -13.43 -21.62 -4.96
N ARG A 606 -14.40 -22.54 -5.04
CA ARG A 606 -14.17 -23.93 -5.44
C ARG A 606 -13.63 -24.04 -6.88
N GLN A 607 -14.15 -23.22 -7.77
CA GLN A 607 -13.70 -23.16 -9.15
C GLN A 607 -12.24 -22.72 -9.24
N ILE A 608 -11.84 -21.63 -8.55
CA ILE A 608 -10.45 -21.14 -8.52
C ILE A 608 -9.50 -22.24 -8.00
N ILE A 609 -9.85 -22.92 -6.91
CA ILE A 609 -8.99 -23.98 -6.36
C ILE A 609 -8.82 -25.13 -7.37
N ASN A 610 -9.89 -25.55 -8.04
CA ASN A 610 -9.83 -26.66 -8.98
C ASN A 610 -9.05 -26.32 -10.24
N GLU A 611 -9.24 -25.12 -10.81
CA GLU A 611 -8.63 -24.68 -12.07
C GLU A 611 -7.17 -24.25 -11.92
N SER A 612 -6.74 -23.80 -10.76
CA SER A 612 -5.38 -23.33 -10.49
C SER A 612 -4.32 -24.39 -10.83
N GLN A 613 -3.23 -23.97 -11.47
CA GLN A 613 -2.06 -24.83 -11.79
C GLN A 613 -1.01 -24.82 -10.67
N THR A 614 -1.45 -24.63 -9.41
CA THR A 614 -0.57 -24.57 -8.23
C THR A 614 -0.25 -25.94 -7.63
N ASP A 615 -0.57 -27.03 -8.31
CA ASP A 615 -0.28 -28.41 -7.86
C ASP A 615 1.21 -28.67 -7.64
N GLN A 616 2.10 -27.92 -8.26
CA GLN A 616 3.53 -28.03 -8.02
C GLN A 616 3.95 -27.56 -6.60
N TYR A 617 3.17 -26.69 -5.98
CA TYR A 617 3.45 -26.15 -4.64
C TYR A 617 2.63 -26.81 -3.57
N PHE A 618 1.37 -27.15 -3.84
CA PHE A 618 0.38 -27.48 -2.81
C PHE A 618 -0.34 -28.82 -3.05
N HIS A 619 -0.81 -29.41 -1.95
CA HIS A 619 -1.85 -30.42 -1.93
C HIS A 619 -3.22 -29.74 -1.90
N LYS A 620 -3.84 -29.48 -3.06
CA LYS A 620 -5.10 -28.70 -3.19
C LYS A 620 -6.29 -29.30 -2.43
N ASP A 621 -6.32 -30.63 -2.24
CA ASP A 621 -7.36 -31.30 -1.46
C ASP A 621 -7.47 -30.76 -0.03
N TYR A 622 -6.36 -30.27 0.55
CA TYR A 622 -6.36 -29.62 1.85
C TYR A 622 -7.26 -28.38 1.85
N PHE A 623 -7.17 -27.54 0.83
CA PHE A 623 -7.94 -26.31 0.72
C PHE A 623 -9.40 -26.57 0.35
N LEU A 624 -9.70 -27.55 -0.49
CA LEU A 624 -11.07 -28.01 -0.74
C LEU A 624 -11.75 -28.47 0.56
N LYS A 625 -11.01 -29.19 1.41
CA LYS A 625 -11.51 -29.59 2.72
C LYS A 625 -11.74 -28.39 3.64
N LEU A 626 -10.85 -27.40 3.67
CA LEU A 626 -11.05 -26.16 4.43
C LEU A 626 -12.33 -25.42 3.99
N LEU A 627 -12.59 -25.38 2.68
CA LEU A 627 -13.79 -24.77 2.10
C LEU A 627 -15.06 -25.51 2.51
N GLU A 628 -15.06 -26.84 2.43
CA GLU A 628 -16.18 -27.66 2.87
C GLU A 628 -16.43 -27.54 4.38
N ASP A 629 -15.38 -27.54 5.21
CA ASP A 629 -15.51 -27.38 6.66
C ASP A 629 -16.02 -25.98 7.03
N HIS A 630 -15.66 -24.96 6.26
CA HIS A 630 -16.18 -23.59 6.40
C HIS A 630 -17.66 -23.49 6.04
N ARG A 631 -18.06 -24.06 4.88
CA ARG A 631 -19.46 -24.14 4.44
C ARG A 631 -20.35 -24.82 5.46
N ASN A 632 -19.88 -25.93 6.00
CA ASN A 632 -20.61 -26.74 6.96
C ASN A 632 -20.51 -26.22 8.41
N LEU A 633 -19.98 -25.03 8.65
CA LEU A 633 -19.85 -24.39 9.97
C LEU A 633 -19.03 -25.18 10.98
N LYS A 634 -18.15 -26.10 10.54
CA LYS A 634 -17.26 -26.84 11.43
C LYS A 634 -16.11 -25.98 11.96
N ALA A 635 -15.61 -25.05 11.12
CA ALA A 635 -14.58 -24.09 11.45
C ALA A 635 -14.72 -22.83 10.63
N ASP A 636 -14.28 -21.69 11.16
CA ASP A 636 -14.10 -20.47 10.38
C ASP A 636 -12.72 -20.50 9.70
N ASN A 637 -12.70 -20.83 8.42
CA ASN A 637 -11.50 -20.87 7.59
C ASN A 637 -11.41 -19.68 6.62
N SER A 638 -12.25 -18.66 6.79
CA SER A 638 -12.39 -17.56 5.80
C SER A 638 -11.06 -16.87 5.49
N ARG A 639 -10.25 -16.52 6.49
CA ARG A 639 -8.94 -15.88 6.29
C ARG A 639 -7.97 -16.80 5.55
N LYS A 640 -7.91 -18.08 5.90
CA LYS A 640 -7.07 -19.09 5.25
C LYS A 640 -7.44 -19.28 3.79
N LEU A 641 -8.72 -19.42 3.52
CA LEU A 641 -9.25 -19.56 2.17
C LEU A 641 -8.95 -18.31 1.33
N TRP A 642 -9.17 -17.12 1.91
CA TRP A 642 -8.90 -15.88 1.23
C TRP A 642 -7.42 -15.76 0.83
N THR A 643 -6.50 -16.07 1.73
CA THR A 643 -5.05 -16.09 1.45
C THR A 643 -4.71 -17.02 0.28
N VAL A 644 -5.25 -18.22 0.28
CA VAL A 644 -5.00 -19.19 -0.80
C VAL A 644 -5.59 -18.75 -2.13
N LEU A 645 -6.83 -18.25 -2.13
CA LEU A 645 -7.51 -17.79 -3.34
C LEU A 645 -6.80 -16.60 -3.99
N THR A 646 -6.30 -15.67 -3.17
CA THR A 646 -5.52 -14.52 -3.64
C THR A 646 -4.22 -14.99 -4.31
N PHE A 647 -3.48 -15.92 -3.70
CA PHE A 647 -2.29 -16.49 -4.32
C PHE A 647 -2.62 -17.25 -5.62
N MET A 648 -3.66 -18.08 -5.63
CA MET A 648 -4.04 -18.84 -6.82
C MET A 648 -4.44 -17.93 -7.99
N MET A 649 -5.13 -16.82 -7.70
CA MET A 649 -5.46 -15.82 -8.72
C MET A 649 -4.19 -15.09 -9.20
N TRP A 650 -3.30 -14.70 -8.29
CA TRP A 650 -2.01 -14.11 -8.62
C TRP A 650 -1.20 -15.05 -9.53
N HIS A 651 -1.10 -16.32 -9.17
CA HIS A 651 -0.40 -17.33 -9.96
C HIS A 651 -0.99 -17.47 -11.38
N LYS A 652 -2.32 -17.47 -11.48
CA LYS A 652 -3.01 -17.49 -12.78
C LYS A 652 -2.64 -16.28 -13.65
N ILE A 653 -2.52 -15.09 -13.05
CA ILE A 653 -2.24 -13.84 -13.79
C ILE A 653 -0.76 -13.73 -14.16
N TYR A 654 0.15 -14.01 -13.22
CA TYR A 654 1.58 -13.72 -13.39
C TYR A 654 2.41 -14.91 -13.89
N VAL A 655 1.97 -16.15 -13.62
CA VAL A 655 2.77 -17.35 -13.89
C VAL A 655 2.16 -18.25 -14.97
N GLU A 656 0.83 -18.46 -14.95
CA GLU A 656 0.16 -19.35 -15.91
C GLU A 656 -0.10 -18.69 -17.28
N SER A 657 -0.15 -17.36 -17.32
CA SER A 657 -0.41 -16.60 -18.55
C SER A 657 0.86 -16.47 -19.38
N ASP A 658 0.80 -16.80 -20.67
CA ASP A 658 1.91 -16.61 -21.62
C ASP A 658 2.28 -15.12 -21.80
N HIS A 659 1.35 -14.22 -21.49
CA HIS A 659 1.51 -12.79 -21.60
C HIS A 659 0.97 -12.09 -20.34
N LEU A 660 1.84 -11.38 -19.61
CA LEU A 660 1.40 -10.53 -18.54
C LEU A 660 0.67 -9.31 -19.12
N MET A 661 -0.60 -9.17 -18.76
CA MET A 661 -1.46 -8.05 -19.19
C MET A 661 -0.86 -6.70 -18.80
N ASN A 662 -0.92 -5.72 -19.69
CA ASN A 662 -0.61 -4.34 -19.38
C ASN A 662 -1.80 -3.67 -18.63
N SER A 663 -1.62 -2.42 -18.24
CA SER A 663 -2.61 -1.65 -17.49
C SER A 663 -3.98 -1.55 -18.19
N ALA A 664 -3.99 -1.34 -19.51
CA ALA A 664 -5.24 -1.24 -20.28
C ALA A 664 -5.96 -2.58 -20.42
N GLU A 665 -5.20 -3.66 -20.68
CA GLU A 665 -5.73 -5.03 -20.80
C GLU A 665 -6.33 -5.50 -19.47
N SER A 666 -5.65 -5.24 -18.36
CA SER A 666 -6.13 -5.60 -17.03
C SER A 666 -7.42 -4.86 -16.65
N ARG A 667 -7.53 -3.57 -17.01
CA ARG A 667 -8.73 -2.78 -16.78
C ARG A 667 -9.92 -3.29 -17.60
N ALA A 668 -9.68 -3.72 -18.83
CA ALA A 668 -10.71 -4.31 -19.69
C ALA A 668 -11.34 -5.60 -19.12
N LEU A 669 -10.71 -6.27 -18.15
CA LEU A 669 -11.32 -7.39 -17.44
C LEU A 669 -12.56 -7.02 -16.63
N ILE A 670 -12.63 -5.77 -16.15
CA ILE A 670 -13.77 -5.27 -15.37
C ILE A 670 -14.94 -4.92 -16.30
N ASP A 671 -14.63 -4.48 -17.52
CA ASP A 671 -15.61 -3.89 -18.45
C ASP A 671 -16.30 -4.92 -19.35
N GLN A 672 -15.84 -6.18 -19.37
CA GLN A 672 -16.36 -7.21 -20.28
C GLN A 672 -17.76 -7.74 -19.95
N ASP A 673 -18.37 -7.33 -18.81
CA ASP A 673 -19.66 -7.84 -18.32
C ASP A 673 -20.72 -6.73 -18.11
N VAL A 674 -20.64 -5.60 -18.81
CA VAL A 674 -21.69 -4.55 -18.80
C VAL A 674 -22.62 -4.68 -20.01
#